data_ebd605fcaa545827c5ff8d5fa88be6ed
#
_entry.id   ebd605fcaa545827c5ff8d5fa88be6ed
#
_cell.length_a   1.000
_cell.length_b   1.000
_cell.length_c   1.000
_cell.angle_alpha   90.00
_cell.angle_beta   90.00
_cell.angle_gamma   90.00
#
_symmetry.space_group_name_H-M   'P 1'
#
loop_
_entity.id
_entity.type
_entity.pdbx_description
1 polymer ?
#
loop_
_entity_poly.entity_id
_entity_poly.type
_entity_poly.pdbx_seq_one_letter_code
_entity_poly.pdbx_strand_id
1 'polypeptide(L)'
;SMYDPEVNINVNGKNLPTQKAKNQLNSNVVFQPQQKGAYESLRFTVQNNLLKKGNNTITIKLLDKSWILYDYIALRKENKALTKIDKPETDLITEFKKNELKDVKKIVFTTRTQTGEHWYANIGYYAHNQHVGDNLPAPNEGGKLCIYDLDTKQFDVLIDDKLGIVRDPCVHYDGSKILYSYKPAGTMYFHLYEMDLNNNNKIRKITNDEFDDIEPVYTPDNKIIFVSTRAKRWVNCWLTQVAILYGCDLDGNNIHALSANIEQDNTPWFLPNGQVLYMRWEYVDRSQVHYHHLWTMNPDGTKQMVFFGNMHAGEVYIDAKPIPNSNKIVASFSHGHGAVEHAGGVGIIDPLNGPDDRKMARQITAANNYRDPWAFSENCFMAARNDTVELINAHGETQTLMQIPAEWKKHASTGKVIRRSSEVRASLSPLLVHEPRPLIKRERENIIGKQTDNSKATGELTLIDVYQGRNMNGIKRGEIKKLLIIETLPMPIHYTGGMEPMTYGGSFTLERVLGTVPVDPDGSARFQLPAKRAFFFVALDENNLAIKRMQSFLSVMPGESTSCIGCHEERTTSPLHVKKLPTAMSRPVSPITKITETVNRFAKEPTNKNAIPDVIDYPRDIQPVWDKHCVECHNADKREGHFNLSSGRGPMYSISYSNIMARTHSALDNQRYGKETLVADGRNRPLGNYPPRTLGSSASAIYTKYCQKEHYGVNLSERDKMLVVLWIETGAAYLGTYAGLGSGMLGGYAVNMLDRSDLQWQETKTMQTALQQNCASCHTGQKQLPTSVSDEIRHTWWVYPNGPNDSRRKYSRHLFFDLTQPEKSALLLSPLSKEEGGYGLCGQNVLKKGDETYKKILAGIERAKVQLDVVKRFDMPDFKPRPEYIREMKRFGILPKDFDPKTPVDYYDLDQKYWQSLWFKTE
;
A
#
# COMPACT_ATOMS: atom_id res chain seq x y z
N SER A 1 -33.82 1.19 -1.59
CA SER A 1 -34.53 2.12 -2.48
C SER A 1 -35.01 3.32 -1.72
N MET A 2 -35.03 4.50 -2.33
CA MET A 2 -35.68 5.71 -1.76
C MET A 2 -37.22 5.67 -1.89
N TYR A 3 -37.75 4.74 -2.64
CA TYR A 3 -39.18 4.57 -2.94
C TYR A 3 -39.60 3.13 -2.69
N ASP A 4 -40.88 2.92 -2.40
CA ASP A 4 -41.47 1.59 -2.33
C ASP A 4 -41.48 0.97 -3.74
N PRO A 5 -40.72 -0.10 -4.01
CA PRO A 5 -40.60 -0.66 -5.34
C PRO A 5 -41.91 -1.31 -5.83
N GLU A 6 -42.29 -0.98 -7.06
CA GLU A 6 -43.42 -1.62 -7.74
C GLU A 6 -42.99 -2.83 -8.57
N VAL A 7 -43.47 -3.99 -8.21
CA VAL A 7 -43.14 -5.26 -8.85
C VAL A 7 -44.32 -5.83 -9.64
N ASN A 8 -44.07 -6.18 -10.87
CA ASN A 8 -45.00 -6.90 -11.73
C ASN A 8 -44.40 -8.24 -12.10
N ILE A 9 -45.24 -9.26 -12.11
CA ILE A 9 -44.89 -10.61 -12.59
C ILE A 9 -45.65 -10.89 -13.87
N ASN A 10 -44.94 -11.31 -14.90
CA ASN A 10 -45.51 -11.83 -16.14
C ASN A 10 -45.29 -13.33 -16.19
N VAL A 11 -46.36 -14.06 -16.43
CA VAL A 11 -46.35 -15.53 -16.61
C VAL A 11 -46.78 -15.86 -18.03
N ASN A 12 -45.90 -16.43 -18.82
CA ASN A 12 -46.11 -16.84 -20.20
C ASN A 12 -46.74 -15.73 -21.09
N GLY A 13 -46.31 -14.47 -20.88
CA GLY A 13 -46.79 -13.32 -21.66
C GLY A 13 -47.98 -12.57 -21.03
N LYS A 14 -48.57 -13.05 -19.93
CA LYS A 14 -49.67 -12.36 -19.22
C LYS A 14 -49.21 -11.78 -17.90
N ASN A 15 -49.48 -10.47 -17.69
CA ASN A 15 -49.15 -9.78 -16.46
C ASN A 15 -50.12 -10.10 -15.33
N LEU A 16 -49.60 -10.34 -14.15
CA LEU A 16 -50.34 -10.38 -12.90
C LEU A 16 -50.50 -8.97 -12.31
N PRO A 17 -51.48 -8.75 -11.39
CA PRO A 17 -51.59 -7.46 -10.71
C PRO A 17 -50.28 -7.00 -10.07
N THR A 18 -49.92 -5.74 -10.27
CA THR A 18 -48.73 -5.13 -9.68
C THR A 18 -48.87 -5.05 -8.18
N GLN A 19 -47.76 -5.29 -7.46
CA GLN A 19 -47.66 -5.12 -6.01
C GLN A 19 -46.54 -4.19 -5.65
N LYS A 20 -46.70 -3.45 -4.55
CA LYS A 20 -45.69 -2.58 -3.96
C LYS A 20 -45.07 -3.26 -2.75
N ALA A 21 -43.75 -3.29 -2.70
CA ALA A 21 -42.98 -3.65 -1.52
C ALA A 21 -42.76 -2.41 -0.65
N LYS A 22 -42.98 -2.51 0.66
CA LYS A 22 -42.70 -1.40 1.59
C LYS A 22 -41.19 -1.22 1.77
N ASN A 23 -40.71 -0.02 1.47
CA ASN A 23 -39.34 0.34 1.77
C ASN A 23 -39.21 0.65 3.27
N GLN A 24 -38.64 -0.27 4.03
CA GLN A 24 -38.48 -0.14 5.48
C GLN A 24 -37.12 0.47 5.90
N LEU A 25 -36.23 0.81 4.96
CA LEU A 25 -34.90 1.34 5.23
C LEU A 25 -34.58 2.55 4.36
N ASN A 26 -34.20 3.64 5.00
CA ASN A 26 -33.72 4.88 4.34
C ASN A 26 -32.27 4.78 3.82
N SER A 27 -31.61 3.63 3.87
CA SER A 27 -30.23 3.42 3.48
C SER A 27 -30.02 2.21 2.59
N ASN A 28 -29.06 2.32 1.69
CA ASN A 28 -28.68 1.25 0.78
C ASN A 28 -27.90 0.15 1.52
N VAL A 29 -28.55 -0.97 1.78
CA VAL A 29 -28.00 -2.12 2.52
C VAL A 29 -26.74 -2.71 1.85
N VAL A 30 -26.59 -2.55 0.54
CA VAL A 30 -25.42 -3.01 -0.22
C VAL A 30 -24.14 -2.26 0.18
N PHE A 31 -24.28 -1.00 0.60
CA PHE A 31 -23.15 -0.18 1.06
C PHE A 31 -23.00 -0.11 2.60
N GLN A 32 -23.92 -0.74 3.33
CA GLN A 32 -23.88 -0.80 4.79
C GLN A 32 -24.19 -2.24 5.28
N PRO A 33 -23.26 -3.17 5.11
CA PRO A 33 -23.50 -4.60 5.41
C PRO A 33 -23.81 -4.91 6.88
N GLN A 34 -23.67 -3.94 7.78
CA GLN A 34 -24.02 -4.09 9.20
C GLN A 34 -25.50 -3.81 9.51
N GLN A 35 -26.24 -3.25 8.57
CA GLN A 35 -27.68 -3.05 8.75
C GLN A 35 -28.44 -4.25 8.19
N LYS A 36 -29.16 -4.95 9.06
CA LYS A 36 -30.08 -6.02 8.62
C LYS A 36 -31.18 -5.39 7.77
N GLY A 37 -31.27 -5.80 6.51
CA GLY A 37 -32.37 -5.44 5.62
C GLY A 37 -33.72 -5.93 6.20
N ALA A 38 -34.77 -5.15 6.00
CA ALA A 38 -36.12 -5.65 6.24
C ALA A 38 -36.52 -6.56 5.09
N TYR A 39 -36.99 -7.75 5.44
CA TYR A 39 -37.50 -8.72 4.47
C TYR A 39 -39.00 -8.51 4.27
N GLU A 40 -39.44 -8.43 3.03
CA GLU A 40 -40.86 -8.44 2.68
C GLU A 40 -41.15 -9.55 1.68
N SER A 41 -42.28 -10.24 1.87
CA SER A 41 -42.71 -11.30 1.02
C SER A 41 -43.83 -10.80 0.10
N LEU A 42 -43.57 -10.66 -1.20
CA LEU A 42 -44.56 -10.37 -2.19
C LEU A 42 -45.20 -11.70 -2.74
N ARG A 43 -46.53 -11.78 -2.74
CA ARG A 43 -47.23 -12.99 -3.17
C ARG A 43 -48.10 -12.71 -4.40
N PHE A 44 -47.87 -13.46 -5.43
CA PHE A 44 -48.62 -13.39 -6.67
C PHE A 44 -49.36 -14.71 -6.90
N THR A 45 -50.66 -14.65 -7.04
CA THR A 45 -51.47 -15.84 -7.37
C THR A 45 -51.43 -16.07 -8.87
N VAL A 46 -50.86 -17.20 -9.26
CA VAL A 46 -50.84 -17.64 -10.67
C VAL A 46 -52.01 -18.57 -10.90
N GLN A 47 -52.94 -18.20 -11.78
CA GLN A 47 -54.07 -19.05 -12.15
C GLN A 47 -53.58 -20.24 -12.98
N ASN A 48 -54.18 -21.43 -12.78
CA ASN A 48 -53.79 -22.65 -13.47
C ASN A 48 -53.81 -22.56 -15.01
N ASN A 49 -54.72 -21.75 -15.56
CA ASN A 49 -54.86 -21.53 -17.02
C ASN A 49 -53.69 -20.71 -17.63
N LEU A 50 -52.85 -20.08 -16.80
CA LEU A 50 -51.66 -19.38 -17.26
C LEU A 50 -50.43 -20.30 -17.33
N LEU A 51 -50.50 -21.49 -16.73
CA LEU A 51 -49.42 -22.47 -16.73
C LEU A 51 -49.58 -23.48 -17.86
N LYS A 52 -48.46 -23.84 -18.50
CA LYS A 52 -48.40 -24.83 -19.59
C LYS A 52 -47.80 -26.13 -19.07
N LYS A 53 -48.14 -27.25 -19.69
CA LYS A 53 -47.43 -28.52 -19.45
C LYS A 53 -46.02 -28.39 -20.07
N GLY A 54 -44.98 -28.54 -19.26
CA GLY A 54 -43.57 -28.30 -19.64
C GLY A 54 -43.06 -26.94 -19.17
N ASN A 55 -42.22 -26.30 -19.95
CA ASN A 55 -41.53 -25.05 -19.58
C ASN A 55 -42.49 -23.87 -19.51
N ASN A 56 -42.42 -23.13 -18.40
CA ASN A 56 -43.13 -21.88 -18.18
C ASN A 56 -42.12 -20.75 -17.98
N THR A 57 -42.35 -19.58 -18.59
CA THR A 57 -41.56 -18.40 -18.44
C THR A 57 -42.22 -17.47 -17.44
N ILE A 58 -41.49 -17.16 -16.36
CA ILE A 58 -41.88 -16.16 -15.35
C ILE A 58 -40.90 -15.00 -15.44
N THR A 59 -41.41 -13.81 -15.75
CA THR A 59 -40.62 -12.57 -15.82
C THR A 59 -41.03 -11.68 -14.67
N ILE A 60 -40.05 -11.26 -13.88
CA ILE A 60 -40.22 -10.27 -12.80
C ILE A 60 -39.75 -8.93 -13.32
N LYS A 61 -40.61 -7.93 -13.27
CA LYS A 61 -40.34 -6.59 -13.77
C LYS A 61 -40.54 -5.55 -12.67
N LEU A 62 -39.55 -4.70 -12.47
CA LEU A 62 -39.65 -3.46 -11.71
C LEU A 62 -40.22 -2.39 -12.62
N LEU A 63 -41.31 -1.73 -12.19
CA LEU A 63 -42.03 -0.74 -13.00
C LEU A 63 -41.56 0.69 -12.76
N ASP A 64 -40.85 0.92 -11.67
CA ASP A 64 -40.25 2.21 -11.31
C ASP A 64 -38.71 2.18 -11.47
N LYS A 65 -38.07 3.31 -11.28
CA LYS A 65 -36.58 3.46 -11.32
C LYS A 65 -35.89 2.94 -10.05
N SER A 66 -36.58 2.14 -9.25
CA SER A 66 -36.07 1.56 -8.01
C SER A 66 -35.36 0.23 -8.29
N TRP A 67 -34.77 -0.39 -7.27
CA TRP A 67 -34.16 -1.70 -7.34
C TRP A 67 -34.61 -2.55 -6.14
N ILE A 68 -34.67 -3.87 -6.33
CA ILE A 68 -34.92 -4.83 -5.26
C ILE A 68 -33.82 -5.88 -5.27
N LEU A 69 -33.42 -6.30 -4.08
CA LEU A 69 -32.64 -7.52 -3.88
C LEU A 69 -33.64 -8.62 -3.48
N TYR A 70 -33.65 -9.73 -4.22
CA TYR A 70 -34.45 -10.89 -3.83
C TYR A 70 -33.53 -12.01 -3.35
N ASP A 71 -33.81 -12.50 -2.19
CA ASP A 71 -33.13 -13.63 -1.58
C ASP A 71 -33.68 -14.97 -2.09
N TYR A 72 -34.97 -14.98 -2.46
CA TYR A 72 -35.62 -16.23 -2.77
C TYR A 72 -36.87 -16.02 -3.64
N ILE A 73 -37.05 -16.90 -4.64
CA ILE A 73 -38.26 -17.00 -5.49
C ILE A 73 -38.79 -18.44 -5.43
N ALA A 74 -40.03 -18.63 -5.02
CA ALA A 74 -40.67 -19.95 -5.00
C ALA A 74 -42.02 -20.00 -5.68
N LEU A 75 -42.31 -21.09 -6.39
CA LEU A 75 -43.62 -21.46 -6.90
C LEU A 75 -44.20 -22.57 -6.03
N ARG A 76 -45.43 -22.39 -5.51
CA ARG A 76 -46.11 -23.35 -4.64
C ARG A 76 -47.52 -23.67 -5.11
N LYS A 77 -47.99 -24.89 -4.85
CA LYS A 77 -49.30 -25.35 -5.26
C LYS A 77 -50.41 -24.97 -4.28
N GLU A 78 -50.14 -24.52 -3.05
CA GLU A 78 -51.14 -24.25 -2.02
C GLU A 78 -50.88 -22.98 -1.23
N ASN A 79 -52.01 -22.35 -0.76
CA ASN A 79 -52.00 -21.14 0.06
C ASN A 79 -51.66 -21.39 1.56
N LYS A 80 -50.56 -22.05 1.87
CA LYS A 80 -50.11 -22.13 3.28
C LYS A 80 -49.39 -20.88 3.69
N ALA A 81 -49.69 -20.31 4.85
CA ALA A 81 -48.94 -19.23 5.46
C ALA A 81 -47.48 -19.62 5.53
N LEU A 82 -46.55 -18.71 5.10
CA LEU A 82 -45.14 -18.87 5.33
C LEU A 82 -44.88 -18.65 6.81
N THR A 83 -45.00 -19.65 7.65
CA THR A 83 -44.14 -19.78 8.80
C THR A 83 -42.70 -19.85 8.27
N LYS A 84 -41.78 -19.18 8.92
CA LYS A 84 -40.35 -19.15 8.62
C LYS A 84 -39.95 -20.33 7.74
N ILE A 85 -39.47 -20.06 6.49
CA ILE A 85 -39.07 -21.16 5.62
C ILE A 85 -37.84 -21.73 6.29
N ASP A 86 -37.99 -22.88 6.93
CA ASP A 86 -36.87 -23.72 7.23
C ASP A 86 -36.33 -24.13 5.84
N LYS A 87 -35.24 -23.43 5.45
CA LYS A 87 -34.39 -23.90 4.37
C LYS A 87 -34.09 -25.34 4.76
N PRO A 88 -34.30 -26.35 3.89
CA PRO A 88 -33.86 -27.69 4.26
C PRO A 88 -32.41 -27.54 4.68
N GLU A 89 -32.13 -27.91 5.93
CA GLU A 89 -30.73 -27.90 6.43
C GLU A 89 -29.98 -28.82 5.48
N THR A 90 -29.17 -28.22 4.63
CA THR A 90 -28.28 -28.98 3.75
C THR A 90 -27.25 -29.59 4.70
N ASP A 91 -27.30 -30.89 4.91
CA ASP A 91 -26.31 -31.58 5.71
C ASP A 91 -25.02 -31.75 4.90
N LEU A 92 -24.27 -30.66 4.80
CA LEU A 92 -23.01 -30.60 4.06
C LEU A 92 -21.98 -31.61 4.60
N ILE A 93 -22.00 -31.88 5.92
CA ILE A 93 -21.09 -32.85 6.54
C ILE A 93 -21.37 -34.24 5.99
N THR A 94 -22.66 -34.68 6.00
CA THR A 94 -23.04 -35.98 5.48
C THR A 94 -22.83 -36.06 3.96
N GLU A 95 -23.09 -35.00 3.23
CA GLU A 95 -22.88 -34.94 1.78
C GLU A 95 -21.39 -35.08 1.44
N PHE A 96 -20.53 -34.22 2.01
CA PHE A 96 -19.12 -34.19 1.69
C PHE A 96 -18.33 -35.38 2.25
N LYS A 97 -18.73 -35.99 3.38
CA LYS A 97 -18.12 -37.23 3.89
C LYS A 97 -18.26 -38.40 2.91
N LYS A 98 -19.24 -38.40 2.02
CA LYS A 98 -19.37 -39.45 0.99
C LYS A 98 -18.34 -39.33 -0.13
N ASN A 99 -17.85 -38.11 -0.40
CA ASN A 99 -17.00 -37.81 -1.55
C ASN A 99 -15.72 -37.07 -1.13
N GLU A 100 -15.78 -35.73 -0.96
CA GLU A 100 -14.63 -34.84 -0.83
C GLU A 100 -13.87 -35.05 0.49
N LEU A 101 -14.58 -35.37 1.55
CA LEU A 101 -13.99 -35.55 2.89
C LEU A 101 -13.85 -37.03 3.29
N LYS A 102 -14.10 -38.00 2.40
CA LYS A 102 -14.08 -39.44 2.73
C LYS A 102 -12.76 -39.93 3.36
N ASP A 103 -11.64 -39.35 2.92
CA ASP A 103 -10.31 -39.70 3.38
C ASP A 103 -9.76 -38.72 4.44
N VAL A 104 -10.51 -37.67 4.78
CA VAL A 104 -10.12 -36.68 5.77
C VAL A 104 -10.62 -37.09 7.15
N LYS A 105 -9.73 -37.63 7.97
CA LYS A 105 -10.05 -38.00 9.37
C LYS A 105 -9.71 -36.89 10.37
N LYS A 106 -8.69 -36.10 10.07
CA LYS A 106 -8.18 -35.08 10.99
C LYS A 106 -7.90 -33.76 10.28
N ILE A 107 -8.09 -32.67 10.99
CA ILE A 107 -7.67 -31.34 10.56
C ILE A 107 -6.70 -30.76 11.61
N VAL A 108 -5.66 -30.08 11.15
CA VAL A 108 -4.79 -29.27 11.98
C VAL A 108 -5.20 -27.82 11.86
N PHE A 109 -5.14 -27.06 12.95
CA PHE A 109 -5.48 -25.64 12.99
C PHE A 109 -4.74 -24.94 14.12
N THR A 110 -4.70 -23.61 14.08
CA THR A 110 -4.21 -22.80 15.20
C THR A 110 -5.32 -22.01 15.86
N THR A 111 -5.06 -21.59 17.10
CA THR A 111 -5.88 -20.59 17.77
C THR A 111 -4.99 -19.49 18.31
N ARG A 112 -5.45 -18.25 18.23
CA ARG A 112 -4.79 -17.09 18.83
C ARG A 112 -5.77 -15.95 19.10
N THR A 113 -5.36 -15.00 19.92
CA THR A 113 -6.15 -13.79 20.16
C THR A 113 -6.05 -12.85 18.96
N GLN A 114 -7.11 -12.09 18.68
CA GLN A 114 -7.13 -11.12 17.60
C GLN A 114 -6.50 -9.80 18.03
N THR A 115 -5.58 -9.26 17.25
CA THR A 115 -4.90 -7.98 17.55
C THR A 115 -5.76 -6.75 17.37
N GLY A 116 -6.65 -6.75 16.44
CA GLY A 116 -7.36 -5.55 15.99
C GLY A 116 -6.51 -4.59 15.13
N GLU A 117 -5.31 -4.98 14.71
CA GLU A 117 -4.43 -4.26 13.80
C GLU A 117 -4.68 -4.66 12.33
N HIS A 118 -3.99 -4.01 11.40
CA HIS A 118 -4.08 -4.33 9.97
C HIS A 118 -3.60 -5.75 9.68
N TRP A 119 -4.05 -6.35 8.57
CA TRP A 119 -3.70 -7.70 8.15
C TRP A 119 -2.18 -7.94 8.05
N TYR A 120 -1.40 -6.91 7.68
CA TYR A 120 0.04 -6.99 7.53
C TYR A 120 0.83 -6.77 8.83
N ALA A 121 0.17 -6.45 9.93
CA ALA A 121 0.81 -6.23 11.23
C ALA A 121 0.89 -7.52 12.08
N ASN A 122 1.13 -8.66 11.44
CA ASN A 122 1.13 -9.98 12.06
C ASN A 122 2.54 -10.49 12.45
N ILE A 123 3.52 -9.61 12.55
CA ILE A 123 4.90 -9.94 12.90
C ILE A 123 5.23 -9.50 14.33
N GLY A 124 6.26 -10.13 14.93
CA GLY A 124 6.59 -9.99 16.34
C GLY A 124 7.29 -8.68 16.70
N TYR A 125 8.16 -8.17 15.81
CA TYR A 125 8.89 -6.94 16.03
C TYR A 125 8.11 -5.74 15.51
N TYR A 126 7.72 -4.85 16.41
CA TYR A 126 6.84 -3.73 16.14
C TYR A 126 7.45 -2.42 16.64
N ALA A 127 7.31 -1.31 15.89
CA ALA A 127 7.96 -0.05 16.23
C ALA A 127 7.58 0.47 17.64
N HIS A 128 6.35 0.24 18.06
CA HIS A 128 5.89 0.65 19.39
C HIS A 128 6.65 0.00 20.54
N ASN A 129 7.13 -1.23 20.39
CA ASN A 129 7.85 -1.93 21.43
C ASN A 129 9.11 -1.18 21.89
N GLN A 130 9.51 -0.16 21.16
CA GLN A 130 10.73 0.58 21.36
C GLN A 130 10.53 2.02 21.82
N HIS A 131 9.33 2.57 21.69
CA HIS A 131 8.99 3.88 22.23
C HIS A 131 8.60 3.85 23.70
N VAL A 132 8.26 2.70 24.23
CA VAL A 132 7.65 2.55 25.58
C VAL A 132 8.48 1.66 26.50
N GLY A 133 9.74 1.31 26.08
CA GLY A 133 10.60 0.40 26.83
C GLY A 133 10.37 -1.08 26.47
N ASP A 134 11.38 -1.86 26.67
CA ASP A 134 11.64 -3.20 26.08
C ASP A 134 10.65 -4.34 26.40
N ASN A 135 9.48 -4.06 26.96
CA ASN A 135 8.60 -5.08 27.55
C ASN A 135 7.14 -5.07 27.05
N LEU A 136 6.87 -4.52 25.87
CA LEU A 136 5.54 -4.67 25.31
C LEU A 136 5.42 -6.01 24.62
N PRO A 137 4.44 -6.84 25.01
CA PRO A 137 4.16 -8.09 24.29
C PRO A 137 3.75 -7.74 22.86
N ALA A 138 4.04 -8.66 21.96
CA ALA A 138 3.49 -8.60 20.62
C ALA A 138 1.97 -8.45 20.69
N PRO A 139 1.37 -7.86 19.66
CA PRO A 139 -0.06 -7.57 19.65
C PRO A 139 -0.97 -8.78 19.85
N ASN A 140 -0.48 -10.00 19.71
CA ASN A 140 -1.20 -11.25 19.96
C ASN A 140 -0.53 -12.03 21.08
N GLU A 141 -1.30 -12.51 22.04
CA GLU A 141 -0.84 -13.40 23.08
C GLU A 141 -1.73 -14.63 23.18
N GLY A 142 -1.10 -15.75 23.50
CA GLY A 142 -1.76 -17.02 23.64
C GLY A 142 -2.08 -17.69 22.32
N GLY A 143 -1.50 -18.86 22.12
CA GLY A 143 -1.68 -19.66 20.92
C GLY A 143 -1.66 -21.15 21.19
N LYS A 144 -2.46 -21.87 20.39
CA LYS A 144 -2.45 -23.34 20.39
C LYS A 144 -2.27 -23.84 18.97
N LEU A 145 -1.50 -24.92 18.83
CA LEU A 145 -1.52 -25.79 17.64
C LEU A 145 -2.31 -27.04 18.00
N CYS A 146 -3.35 -27.32 17.25
CA CYS A 146 -4.29 -28.39 17.58
C CYS A 146 -4.58 -29.28 16.39
N ILE A 147 -4.91 -30.55 16.68
CA ILE A 147 -5.56 -31.47 15.75
C ILE A 147 -6.98 -31.71 16.24
N TYR A 148 -7.94 -31.74 15.32
CA TYR A 148 -9.32 -32.17 15.56
C TYR A 148 -9.60 -33.43 14.76
N ASP A 149 -10.08 -34.45 15.44
CA ASP A 149 -10.49 -35.73 14.82
C ASP A 149 -11.98 -35.67 14.46
N LEU A 150 -12.30 -35.82 13.16
CA LEU A 150 -13.66 -35.67 12.63
C LEU A 150 -14.60 -36.83 12.99
N ASP A 151 -14.04 -37.98 13.36
CA ASP A 151 -14.85 -39.16 13.71
C ASP A 151 -15.11 -39.20 15.22
N THR A 152 -14.08 -39.01 16.02
CA THR A 152 -14.21 -39.05 17.50
C THR A 152 -14.62 -37.71 18.09
N LYS A 153 -14.54 -36.61 17.34
CA LYS A 153 -14.81 -35.22 17.76
C LYS A 153 -13.90 -34.77 18.94
N GLN A 154 -12.70 -35.32 19.03
CA GLN A 154 -11.74 -35.01 20.08
C GLN A 154 -10.68 -34.00 19.57
N PHE A 155 -10.19 -33.17 20.51
CA PHE A 155 -9.10 -32.26 20.27
C PHE A 155 -7.81 -32.85 20.86
N ASP A 156 -6.74 -32.87 20.07
CA ASP A 156 -5.38 -33.12 20.51
C ASP A 156 -4.61 -31.79 20.45
N VAL A 157 -4.18 -31.28 21.62
CA VAL A 157 -3.45 -30.00 21.73
C VAL A 157 -1.96 -30.31 21.67
N LEU A 158 -1.32 -29.99 20.56
CA LEU A 158 0.10 -30.24 20.31
C LEU A 158 1.00 -29.19 20.96
N ILE A 159 0.57 -27.93 20.96
CA ILE A 159 1.22 -26.79 21.62
C ILE A 159 0.14 -25.99 22.34
N ASP A 160 0.40 -25.63 23.60
CA ASP A 160 -0.41 -24.71 24.40
C ASP A 160 0.51 -23.66 25.03
N ASP A 161 0.71 -22.54 24.34
CA ASP A 161 1.52 -21.43 24.87
C ASP A 161 0.62 -20.25 25.17
N LYS A 162 0.47 -19.95 26.48
CA LYS A 162 -0.44 -18.89 26.94
C LYS A 162 0.01 -17.49 26.62
N LEU A 163 1.29 -17.27 26.35
CA LEU A 163 1.90 -15.98 26.05
C LEU A 163 2.65 -15.96 24.72
N GLY A 164 2.86 -17.13 24.12
CA GLY A 164 3.43 -17.26 22.78
C GLY A 164 2.35 -17.30 21.72
N ILE A 165 2.77 -17.34 20.46
CA ILE A 165 1.88 -17.32 19.29
C ILE A 165 2.30 -18.41 18.32
N VAL A 166 1.35 -19.28 17.95
CA VAL A 166 1.54 -20.29 16.90
C VAL A 166 0.63 -19.96 15.73
N ARG A 167 1.16 -20.06 14.48
CA ARG A 167 0.41 -19.74 13.28
C ARG A 167 0.91 -20.52 12.06
N ASP A 168 0.16 -20.44 10.97
CA ASP A 168 0.50 -20.87 9.60
C ASP A 168 0.89 -22.37 9.47
N PRO A 169 0.12 -23.33 10.01
CA PRO A 169 0.47 -24.75 9.88
C PRO A 169 0.39 -25.19 8.41
N CYS A 170 1.46 -25.78 7.93
CA CYS A 170 1.56 -26.42 6.62
C CYS A 170 1.85 -27.91 6.78
N VAL A 171 0.93 -28.75 6.33
CA VAL A 171 1.09 -30.20 6.37
C VAL A 171 2.04 -30.67 5.28
N HIS A 172 3.03 -31.49 5.64
CA HIS A 172 3.94 -32.11 4.66
C HIS A 172 3.19 -33.01 3.68
N TYR A 173 3.75 -33.23 2.51
CA TYR A 173 3.13 -34.00 1.42
C TYR A 173 2.73 -35.44 1.81
N ASP A 174 3.46 -36.06 2.73
CA ASP A 174 3.14 -37.41 3.22
C ASP A 174 2.16 -37.44 4.40
N GLY A 175 1.77 -36.29 4.92
CA GLY A 175 0.86 -36.16 6.08
C GLY A 175 1.50 -36.42 7.43
N SER A 176 2.84 -36.64 7.50
CA SER A 176 3.52 -37.02 8.72
C SER A 176 4.09 -35.88 9.55
N LYS A 177 4.23 -34.70 8.98
CA LYS A 177 4.86 -33.54 9.61
C LYS A 177 4.03 -32.29 9.44
N ILE A 178 4.20 -31.36 10.38
CA ILE A 178 3.62 -30.03 10.36
C ILE A 178 4.77 -29.01 10.44
N LEU A 179 4.88 -28.15 9.43
CA LEU A 179 5.73 -26.96 9.44
C LEU A 179 4.87 -25.78 9.89
N TYR A 180 5.36 -24.93 10.79
CA TYR A 180 4.58 -23.83 11.35
C TYR A 180 5.46 -22.68 11.82
N SER A 181 4.88 -21.50 11.97
CA SER A 181 5.51 -20.33 12.55
C SER A 181 5.22 -20.27 14.05
N TYR A 182 6.24 -20.04 14.87
CA TYR A 182 6.07 -19.97 16.32
C TYR A 182 6.98 -18.91 16.94
N LYS A 183 6.37 -18.09 17.77
CA LYS A 183 7.01 -17.13 18.67
C LYS A 183 6.75 -17.60 20.11
N PRO A 184 7.71 -18.30 20.73
CA PRO A 184 7.57 -18.74 22.12
C PRO A 184 7.39 -17.57 23.09
N ALA A 185 6.72 -17.81 24.20
CA ALA A 185 6.59 -16.85 25.30
C ALA A 185 7.95 -16.27 25.69
N GLY A 186 8.03 -14.94 25.85
CA GLY A 186 9.25 -14.23 26.23
C GLY A 186 10.25 -14.02 25.09
N THR A 187 9.92 -14.41 23.85
CA THR A 187 10.76 -14.12 22.67
C THR A 187 10.18 -12.97 21.84
N MET A 188 11.02 -12.35 21.00
CA MET A 188 10.65 -11.17 20.19
C MET A 188 10.17 -11.54 18.78
N TYR A 189 10.65 -12.64 18.21
CA TYR A 189 10.51 -12.96 16.79
C TYR A 189 9.84 -14.31 16.57
N PHE A 190 9.11 -14.42 15.46
CA PHE A 190 8.66 -15.69 14.91
C PHE A 190 9.82 -16.43 14.22
N HIS A 191 9.85 -17.73 14.43
CA HIS A 191 10.73 -18.63 13.67
C HIS A 191 9.94 -19.81 13.14
N LEU A 192 10.51 -20.49 12.14
CA LEU A 192 9.93 -21.71 11.60
C LEU A 192 10.31 -22.90 12.46
N TYR A 193 9.33 -23.76 12.69
CA TYR A 193 9.46 -25.02 13.42
C TYR A 193 8.79 -26.13 12.63
N GLU A 194 9.33 -27.34 12.73
CA GLU A 194 8.77 -28.56 12.17
C GLU A 194 8.46 -29.54 13.31
N MET A 195 7.25 -30.11 13.30
CA MET A 195 6.85 -31.20 14.23
C MET A 195 6.69 -32.49 13.44
N ASP A 196 7.30 -33.58 13.91
CA ASP A 196 7.20 -34.92 13.35
C ASP A 196 6.17 -35.74 14.16
N LEU A 197 5.00 -35.95 13.57
CA LEU A 197 3.86 -36.65 14.20
C LEU A 197 4.14 -38.16 14.41
N ASN A 198 5.01 -38.76 13.58
CA ASN A 198 5.37 -40.16 13.68
C ASN A 198 6.49 -40.43 14.72
N ASN A 199 7.14 -39.34 15.19
CA ASN A 199 8.24 -39.43 16.15
C ASN A 199 7.88 -38.72 17.46
N ASN A 200 6.76 -39.12 18.07
CA ASN A 200 6.29 -38.60 19.36
C ASN A 200 6.20 -37.04 19.37
N ASN A 201 5.72 -36.44 18.31
CA ASN A 201 5.59 -35.00 18.13
C ASN A 201 6.92 -34.23 18.34
N LYS A 202 8.04 -34.84 17.94
CA LYS A 202 9.36 -34.20 18.06
C LYS A 202 9.40 -32.88 17.29
N ILE A 203 9.77 -31.80 17.98
CA ILE A 203 9.88 -30.46 17.44
C ILE A 203 11.33 -30.17 17.05
N ARG A 204 11.51 -29.58 15.89
CA ARG A 204 12.78 -29.05 15.39
C ARG A 204 12.61 -27.58 15.03
N LYS A 205 13.46 -26.72 15.55
CA LYS A 205 13.54 -25.31 15.13
C LYS A 205 14.32 -25.25 13.82
N ILE A 206 13.79 -24.54 12.80
CA ILE A 206 14.37 -24.44 11.46
C ILE A 206 15.15 -23.14 11.29
N THR A 207 14.57 -22.00 11.65
CA THR A 207 15.19 -20.68 11.46
C THR A 207 15.51 -20.01 12.78
N ASN A 208 16.43 -19.04 12.74
CA ASN A 208 16.93 -18.28 13.89
C ASN A 208 17.09 -16.81 13.50
N ASP A 209 17.83 -16.05 14.33
CA ASP A 209 18.19 -14.64 14.15
C ASP A 209 17.14 -13.63 14.66
N GLU A 210 17.42 -12.35 14.44
CA GLU A 210 16.60 -11.21 14.93
C GLU A 210 15.58 -10.76 13.86
N PHE A 211 14.90 -11.72 13.21
CA PHE A 211 13.90 -11.50 12.17
C PHE A 211 12.71 -12.41 12.36
N ASP A 212 11.55 -11.95 11.92
CA ASP A 212 10.36 -12.77 11.85
C ASP A 212 10.36 -13.61 10.58
N ASP A 213 10.08 -14.91 10.73
CA ASP A 213 9.87 -15.88 9.67
C ASP A 213 8.49 -16.49 9.86
N ILE A 214 7.59 -16.28 8.90
CA ILE A 214 6.17 -16.67 8.96
C ILE A 214 5.67 -17.27 7.65
N GLU A 215 4.47 -17.83 7.66
CA GLU A 215 3.75 -18.34 6.49
C GLU A 215 4.57 -19.33 5.64
N PRO A 216 5.12 -20.40 6.26
CA PRO A 216 5.95 -21.33 5.52
C PRO A 216 5.14 -22.33 4.69
N VAL A 217 5.71 -22.74 3.56
CA VAL A 217 5.19 -23.81 2.71
C VAL A 217 6.32 -24.73 2.25
N TYR A 218 6.08 -26.05 2.27
CA TYR A 218 7.00 -27.02 1.66
C TYR A 218 6.96 -26.89 0.13
N THR A 219 8.13 -26.97 -0.48
CA THR A 219 8.25 -26.99 -1.94
C THR A 219 8.17 -28.42 -2.47
N PRO A 220 7.76 -28.63 -3.74
CA PRO A 220 7.73 -29.97 -4.34
C PRO A 220 9.11 -30.68 -4.38
N ASP A 221 10.22 -29.93 -4.40
CA ASP A 221 11.61 -30.42 -4.42
C ASP A 221 12.26 -30.48 -3.01
N ASN A 222 11.45 -30.54 -1.94
CA ASN A 222 11.89 -30.66 -0.54
C ASN A 222 12.75 -29.50 -0.03
N LYS A 223 12.26 -28.28 -0.22
CA LYS A 223 12.74 -27.04 0.39
C LYS A 223 11.60 -26.34 1.11
N ILE A 224 11.85 -25.16 1.63
CA ILE A 224 10.87 -24.30 2.28
C ILE A 224 10.86 -22.93 1.60
N ILE A 225 9.67 -22.42 1.27
CA ILE A 225 9.43 -21.00 0.98
C ILE A 225 8.65 -20.42 2.15
N PHE A 226 8.98 -19.19 2.55
CA PHE A 226 8.38 -18.52 3.69
C PHE A 226 8.45 -17.00 3.52
N VAL A 227 7.79 -16.28 4.39
CA VAL A 227 7.77 -14.82 4.42
C VAL A 227 8.67 -14.32 5.54
N SER A 228 9.56 -13.36 5.27
CA SER A 228 10.53 -12.93 6.27
C SER A 228 10.81 -11.43 6.27
N THR A 229 10.99 -10.88 7.48
CA THR A 229 11.45 -9.50 7.71
C THR A 229 12.97 -9.32 7.52
N ARG A 230 13.72 -10.36 7.08
CA ARG A 230 15.14 -10.28 6.66
C ARG A 230 15.35 -9.28 5.53
N ALA A 231 14.28 -8.81 4.90
CA ALA A 231 14.27 -7.71 3.94
C ALA A 231 14.80 -6.39 4.51
N LYS A 232 14.87 -6.25 5.84
CA LYS A 232 15.42 -5.10 6.59
C LYS A 232 14.78 -3.77 6.20
N ARG A 233 13.46 -3.72 5.99
CA ARG A 233 12.72 -2.52 5.58
C ARG A 233 11.39 -2.41 6.30
N TRP A 234 10.80 -1.22 6.29
CA TRP A 234 9.56 -0.92 6.98
C TRP A 234 8.45 -0.56 6.01
N VAL A 235 7.22 -0.90 6.40
CA VAL A 235 6.00 -0.50 5.67
C VAL A 235 5.91 1.01 5.61
N ASN A 236 5.64 1.55 4.42
CA ASN A 236 5.70 2.98 4.16
C ASN A 236 4.61 3.80 4.87
N CYS A 237 3.58 3.15 5.41
CA CYS A 237 2.47 3.83 6.09
C CYS A 237 2.14 3.26 7.47
N TRP A 238 2.92 2.33 8.00
CA TRP A 238 2.64 1.70 9.29
C TRP A 238 3.89 1.34 10.07
N LEU A 239 3.73 1.18 11.39
CA LEU A 239 4.78 0.95 12.37
C LEU A 239 5.24 -0.52 12.43
N THR A 240 5.25 -1.21 11.32
CA THR A 240 5.64 -2.61 11.21
C THR A 240 6.65 -2.82 10.08
N GLN A 241 7.40 -3.90 10.14
CA GLN A 241 8.36 -4.24 9.11
C GLN A 241 7.69 -4.83 7.88
N VAL A 242 8.36 -4.70 6.75
CA VAL A 242 8.04 -5.41 5.52
C VAL A 242 8.56 -6.83 5.62
N ALA A 243 7.73 -7.80 5.25
CA ALA A 243 8.10 -9.18 5.03
C ALA A 243 7.88 -9.57 3.56
N ILE A 244 8.87 -10.21 2.96
CA ILE A 244 8.85 -10.67 1.57
C ILE A 244 9.22 -12.15 1.50
N LEU A 245 9.13 -12.74 0.31
CA LEU A 245 9.36 -14.17 0.12
C LEU A 245 10.85 -14.53 0.18
N TYR A 246 11.14 -15.57 0.96
CA TYR A 246 12.46 -16.18 1.13
C TYR A 246 12.38 -17.69 0.89
N GLY A 247 13.49 -18.28 0.50
CA GLY A 247 13.65 -19.72 0.40
C GLY A 247 14.79 -20.22 1.31
N CYS A 248 14.70 -21.48 1.77
CA CYS A 248 15.79 -22.18 2.44
C CYS A 248 15.69 -23.70 2.23
N ASP A 249 16.75 -24.43 2.58
CA ASP A 249 16.72 -25.86 2.65
C ASP A 249 15.89 -26.35 3.85
N LEU A 250 15.50 -27.64 3.90
CA LEU A 250 14.68 -28.19 4.99
C LEU A 250 15.29 -28.03 6.37
N ASP A 251 16.61 -27.92 6.48
CA ASP A 251 17.34 -27.75 7.73
C ASP A 251 17.52 -26.26 8.12
N GLY A 252 17.01 -25.34 7.32
CA GLY A 252 17.11 -23.89 7.55
C GLY A 252 18.41 -23.27 7.02
N ASN A 253 19.24 -24.02 6.31
CA ASN A 253 20.41 -23.48 5.63
C ASN A 253 20.05 -22.76 4.32
N ASN A 254 21.00 -22.00 3.77
CA ASN A 254 20.86 -21.32 2.47
C ASN A 254 19.67 -20.38 2.39
N ILE A 255 19.39 -19.61 3.44
CA ILE A 255 18.31 -18.63 3.44
C ILE A 255 18.62 -17.51 2.44
N HIS A 256 17.72 -17.29 1.48
CA HIS A 256 17.89 -16.28 0.43
C HIS A 256 16.55 -15.67 -0.01
N ALA A 257 16.58 -14.38 -0.41
CA ALA A 257 15.38 -13.68 -0.88
C ALA A 257 14.96 -14.16 -2.28
N LEU A 258 13.66 -14.35 -2.47
CA LEU A 258 13.01 -14.73 -3.73
C LEU A 258 12.26 -13.55 -4.38
N SER A 259 12.05 -12.45 -3.66
CA SER A 259 11.42 -11.26 -4.18
C SER A 259 12.14 -10.00 -3.73
N ALA A 260 11.80 -8.85 -4.29
CA ALA A 260 12.40 -7.55 -3.98
C ALA A 260 11.34 -6.47 -3.78
N ASN A 261 10.13 -6.84 -3.35
CA ASN A 261 9.08 -5.88 -3.08
C ASN A 261 9.49 -4.90 -1.98
N ILE A 262 9.04 -3.66 -2.08
CA ILE A 262 9.23 -2.62 -1.06
C ILE A 262 8.18 -2.69 0.03
N GLU A 263 7.09 -3.42 -0.20
CA GLU A 263 6.01 -3.74 0.72
C GLU A 263 5.83 -5.26 0.87
N GLN A 264 4.71 -5.70 1.43
CA GLN A 264 4.46 -7.09 1.77
C GLN A 264 4.27 -7.99 0.54
N ASP A 265 4.94 -9.14 0.56
CA ASP A 265 4.59 -10.33 -0.23
C ASP A 265 4.20 -11.44 0.74
N ASN A 266 2.95 -11.92 0.72
CA ASN A 266 2.39 -12.80 1.75
C ASN A 266 1.69 -14.03 1.17
N THR A 267 1.41 -14.98 2.07
CA THR A 267 0.56 -16.16 1.84
C THR A 267 0.97 -16.99 0.63
N PRO A 268 2.26 -17.42 0.53
CA PRO A 268 2.71 -18.24 -0.58
C PRO A 268 2.01 -19.61 -0.58
N TRP A 269 1.68 -20.10 -1.77
CA TRP A 269 1.22 -21.48 -2.00
C TRP A 269 1.62 -21.95 -3.40
N PHE A 270 1.65 -23.27 -3.61
CA PHE A 270 2.01 -23.80 -4.93
C PHE A 270 0.77 -24.02 -5.80
N LEU A 271 0.86 -23.63 -7.07
CA LEU A 271 -0.06 -24.01 -8.13
C LEU A 271 0.33 -25.39 -8.70
N PRO A 272 -0.60 -26.17 -9.29
CA PRO A 272 -0.31 -27.47 -9.88
C PRO A 272 0.84 -27.46 -10.91
N ASN A 273 1.04 -26.35 -11.62
CA ASN A 273 2.13 -26.18 -12.59
C ASN A 273 3.53 -25.97 -11.93
N GLY A 274 3.60 -25.90 -10.62
CA GLY A 274 4.84 -25.70 -9.85
C GLY A 274 5.21 -24.26 -9.58
N GLN A 275 4.43 -23.28 -10.04
CA GLN A 275 4.65 -21.87 -9.71
C GLN A 275 4.16 -21.55 -8.29
N VAL A 276 4.81 -20.59 -7.65
CA VAL A 276 4.38 -20.04 -6.35
C VAL A 276 3.34 -18.95 -6.61
N LEU A 277 2.13 -19.14 -6.09
CA LEU A 277 1.08 -18.12 -6.01
C LEU A 277 1.25 -17.38 -4.69
N TYR A 278 1.15 -16.05 -4.71
CA TYR A 278 1.27 -15.23 -3.50
C TYR A 278 0.51 -13.91 -3.65
N MET A 279 0.18 -13.27 -2.55
CA MET A 279 -0.35 -11.92 -2.55
C MET A 279 0.80 -10.92 -2.53
N ARG A 280 0.71 -9.86 -3.35
CA ARG A 280 1.61 -8.72 -3.34
C ARG A 280 0.85 -7.44 -3.06
N TRP A 281 1.29 -6.70 -2.05
CA TRP A 281 0.88 -5.32 -1.86
C TRP A 281 1.81 -4.40 -2.64
N GLU A 282 1.25 -3.66 -3.59
CA GLU A 282 1.97 -2.61 -4.30
C GLU A 282 1.65 -1.24 -3.72
N TYR A 283 2.67 -0.57 -3.25
CA TYR A 283 2.60 0.76 -2.67
C TYR A 283 3.47 1.72 -3.48
N VAL A 284 2.98 2.04 -4.65
CA VAL A 284 3.69 2.74 -5.72
C VAL A 284 2.86 3.90 -6.26
N ASP A 285 3.32 4.56 -7.28
CA ASP A 285 2.70 5.75 -7.88
C ASP A 285 1.21 5.64 -8.25
N ARG A 286 0.64 4.47 -8.32
CA ARG A 286 -0.77 4.31 -8.70
C ARG A 286 -1.76 4.28 -7.52
N SER A 287 -1.33 4.01 -6.32
CA SER A 287 -2.10 4.14 -5.09
C SER A 287 -1.36 3.51 -3.92
N GLN A 288 -1.60 4.02 -2.73
CA GLN A 288 -1.04 3.49 -1.51
C GLN A 288 -1.82 2.30 -0.95
N VAL A 289 -3.13 2.31 -1.13
CA VAL A 289 -4.06 1.51 -0.34
C VAL A 289 -4.75 0.44 -1.18
N HIS A 290 -4.80 0.62 -2.50
CA HIS A 290 -5.82 -0.06 -3.30
C HIS A 290 -5.34 -1.28 -4.07
N TYR A 291 -4.07 -1.65 -4.03
CA TYR A 291 -3.55 -2.75 -4.85
C TYR A 291 -2.90 -3.86 -4.00
N HIS A 292 -3.72 -4.84 -3.65
CA HIS A 292 -3.34 -6.07 -2.95
C HIS A 292 -3.86 -7.26 -3.76
N HIS A 293 -3.06 -7.73 -4.70
CA HIS A 293 -3.53 -8.70 -5.68
C HIS A 293 -2.57 -9.89 -5.82
N LEU A 294 -2.99 -10.87 -6.59
CA LEU A 294 -2.30 -12.13 -6.70
C LEU A 294 -1.23 -12.10 -7.79
N TRP A 295 -0.08 -12.62 -7.45
CA TRP A 295 1.08 -12.77 -8.31
C TRP A 295 1.53 -14.22 -8.35
N THR A 296 2.29 -14.57 -9.39
CA THR A 296 3.03 -15.83 -9.47
C THR A 296 4.50 -15.59 -9.74
N MET A 297 5.32 -16.54 -9.33
CA MET A 297 6.73 -16.64 -9.67
C MET A 297 7.17 -18.11 -9.74
N ASN A 298 8.31 -18.39 -10.33
CA ASN A 298 8.97 -19.67 -10.19
C ASN A 298 9.55 -19.83 -8.76
N PRO A 299 9.80 -21.05 -8.26
CA PRO A 299 10.33 -21.26 -6.91
C PRO A 299 11.68 -20.59 -6.63
N ASP A 300 12.46 -20.25 -7.66
CA ASP A 300 13.71 -19.51 -7.56
C ASP A 300 13.56 -17.98 -7.66
N GLY A 301 12.33 -17.47 -7.64
CA GLY A 301 12.01 -16.04 -7.72
C GLY A 301 11.94 -15.46 -9.12
N THR A 302 12.24 -16.22 -10.16
CA THR A 302 12.17 -15.74 -11.56
C THR A 302 10.72 -15.66 -12.05
N LYS A 303 10.48 -14.93 -13.15
CA LYS A 303 9.19 -14.84 -13.83
C LYS A 303 8.07 -14.30 -12.97
N GLN A 304 8.37 -13.32 -12.14
CA GLN A 304 7.35 -12.63 -11.34
C GLN A 304 6.34 -11.94 -12.25
N MET A 305 5.06 -12.26 -12.08
CA MET A 305 4.00 -11.66 -12.87
C MET A 305 2.66 -11.68 -12.13
N VAL A 306 1.79 -10.74 -12.47
CA VAL A 306 0.41 -10.70 -11.97
C VAL A 306 -0.33 -11.96 -12.40
N PHE A 307 -0.96 -12.61 -11.43
CA PHE A 307 -1.90 -13.69 -11.67
C PHE A 307 -3.33 -13.16 -11.83
N PHE A 308 -3.79 -12.29 -10.90
CA PHE A 308 -5.15 -11.74 -10.94
C PHE A 308 -5.26 -10.46 -10.12
N GLY A 309 -6.05 -9.49 -10.59
CA GLY A 309 -6.46 -8.32 -9.84
C GLY A 309 -5.68 -7.03 -10.10
N ASN A 310 -4.73 -7.03 -11.04
CA ASN A 310 -3.84 -5.89 -11.29
C ASN A 310 -4.55 -4.55 -11.57
N MET A 311 -5.74 -4.60 -12.15
CA MET A 311 -6.56 -3.42 -12.45
C MET A 311 -7.77 -3.28 -11.50
N HIS A 312 -7.81 -4.05 -10.40
CA HIS A 312 -8.92 -4.08 -9.45
C HIS A 312 -8.62 -3.25 -8.20
N ALA A 313 -8.66 -1.94 -8.34
CA ALA A 313 -8.45 -1.04 -7.22
C ALA A 313 -9.50 -1.27 -6.10
N GLY A 314 -9.05 -1.34 -4.85
CA GLY A 314 -9.90 -1.46 -3.67
C GLY A 314 -10.34 -2.87 -3.32
N GLU A 315 -9.77 -3.90 -3.96
CA GLU A 315 -9.97 -5.30 -3.61
C GLU A 315 -8.67 -5.93 -3.12
N VAL A 316 -8.79 -6.75 -2.08
CA VAL A 316 -7.68 -7.52 -1.51
C VAL A 316 -8.00 -8.99 -1.70
N TYR A 317 -7.12 -9.71 -2.40
CA TYR A 317 -7.17 -11.15 -2.57
C TYR A 317 -6.01 -11.77 -1.79
N ILE A 318 -6.31 -12.50 -0.73
CA ILE A 318 -5.29 -13.03 0.18
C ILE A 318 -5.60 -14.48 0.55
N ASP A 319 -4.61 -15.23 1.03
CA ASP A 319 -4.70 -16.66 1.36
C ASP A 319 -5.17 -17.54 0.20
N ALA A 320 -4.76 -17.20 -1.01
CA ALA A 320 -5.16 -17.89 -2.21
C ALA A 320 -4.54 -19.31 -2.31
N LYS A 321 -5.38 -20.29 -2.69
CA LYS A 321 -4.96 -21.69 -2.89
C LYS A 321 -5.63 -22.30 -4.11
N PRO A 322 -4.96 -23.19 -4.84
CA PRO A 322 -5.58 -23.88 -5.98
C PRO A 322 -6.76 -24.75 -5.53
N ILE A 323 -7.76 -24.85 -6.38
CA ILE A 323 -8.84 -25.81 -6.23
C ILE A 323 -8.43 -27.11 -6.92
N PRO A 324 -8.44 -28.26 -6.24
CA PRO A 324 -8.04 -29.53 -6.84
C PRO A 324 -8.79 -29.85 -8.14
N ASN A 325 -8.08 -30.36 -9.13
CA ASN A 325 -8.60 -30.71 -10.46
C ASN A 325 -9.28 -29.55 -11.20
N SER A 326 -8.87 -28.31 -10.92
CA SER A 326 -9.42 -27.10 -11.53
C SER A 326 -8.29 -26.09 -11.83
N ASN A 327 -8.54 -25.18 -12.79
CA ASN A 327 -7.69 -24.03 -13.02
C ASN A 327 -8.03 -22.83 -12.10
N LYS A 328 -9.09 -22.97 -11.30
CA LYS A 328 -9.56 -21.92 -10.39
C LYS A 328 -8.80 -21.97 -9.07
N ILE A 329 -8.92 -20.87 -8.35
CA ILE A 329 -8.38 -20.75 -6.98
C ILE A 329 -9.50 -20.29 -6.03
N VAL A 330 -9.35 -20.65 -4.75
CA VAL A 330 -10.11 -20.06 -3.64
C VAL A 330 -9.25 -19.03 -2.96
N ALA A 331 -9.84 -17.91 -2.49
CA ALA A 331 -9.14 -16.88 -1.75
C ALA A 331 -10.06 -16.18 -0.74
N SER A 332 -9.47 -15.51 0.23
CA SER A 332 -10.16 -14.54 1.08
C SER A 332 -10.30 -13.21 0.32
N PHE A 333 -11.54 -12.72 0.15
CA PHE A 333 -11.86 -11.43 -0.44
C PHE A 333 -12.06 -10.43 0.68
N SER A 334 -11.02 -9.65 0.97
CA SER A 334 -11.02 -8.64 2.03
C SER A 334 -11.34 -7.27 1.43
N HIS A 335 -12.04 -6.42 2.18
CA HIS A 335 -12.48 -5.13 1.64
C HIS A 335 -11.51 -4.00 1.97
N GLY A 336 -11.49 -3.02 1.11
CA GLY A 336 -10.79 -1.75 1.30
C GLY A 336 -9.28 -1.92 1.35
N HIS A 337 -8.71 -1.83 2.55
CA HIS A 337 -7.28 -1.95 2.83
C HIS A 337 -6.88 -3.31 3.43
N GLY A 338 -7.80 -4.26 3.41
CA GLY A 338 -7.65 -5.52 4.09
C GLY A 338 -8.15 -5.48 5.53
N ALA A 339 -8.66 -6.61 6.00
CA ALA A 339 -9.15 -6.77 7.36
C ALA A 339 -8.12 -7.51 8.24
N VAL A 340 -8.26 -7.32 9.55
CA VAL A 340 -7.42 -7.95 10.56
C VAL A 340 -7.38 -9.47 10.37
N GLU A 341 -6.18 -10.04 10.49
CA GLU A 341 -5.98 -11.49 10.39
C GLU A 341 -6.58 -12.09 9.10
N HIS A 342 -6.39 -11.38 7.97
CA HIS A 342 -6.83 -11.81 6.63
C HIS A 342 -8.35 -12.07 6.50
N ALA A 343 -9.18 -11.52 7.40
CA ALA A 343 -10.62 -11.74 7.37
C ALA A 343 -11.24 -11.19 6.08
N GLY A 344 -12.13 -11.99 5.47
CA GLY A 344 -12.83 -11.64 4.25
C GLY A 344 -13.98 -12.58 3.95
N GLY A 345 -14.59 -12.42 2.79
CA GLY A 345 -15.50 -13.41 2.23
C GLY A 345 -14.72 -14.51 1.52
N VAL A 346 -15.19 -15.73 1.57
CA VAL A 346 -14.62 -16.81 0.74
C VAL A 346 -15.06 -16.59 -0.70
N GLY A 347 -14.10 -16.56 -1.64
CA GLY A 347 -14.35 -16.32 -3.05
C GLY A 347 -13.58 -17.27 -3.96
N ILE A 348 -14.10 -17.45 -5.15
CA ILE A 348 -13.51 -18.25 -6.23
C ILE A 348 -13.04 -17.27 -7.32
N ILE A 349 -11.83 -17.48 -7.82
CA ILE A 349 -11.26 -16.75 -8.95
C ILE A 349 -11.00 -17.75 -10.08
N ASP A 350 -11.49 -17.43 -11.26
CA ASP A 350 -11.23 -18.17 -12.50
C ASP A 350 -10.31 -17.31 -13.39
N PRO A 351 -9.06 -17.70 -13.65
CA PRO A 351 -8.14 -16.91 -14.45
C PRO A 351 -8.36 -17.02 -15.97
N LEU A 352 -9.40 -17.73 -16.42
CA LEU A 352 -9.62 -18.07 -17.84
C LEU A 352 -9.62 -16.83 -18.76
N ASN A 353 -10.22 -15.72 -18.31
CA ASN A 353 -10.32 -14.49 -19.09
C ASN A 353 -9.14 -13.53 -18.85
N GLY A 354 -8.04 -14.03 -18.28
CA GLY A 354 -6.87 -13.23 -17.95
C GLY A 354 -6.97 -12.51 -16.59
N PRO A 355 -5.94 -11.73 -16.22
CA PRO A 355 -5.78 -11.19 -14.87
C PRO A 355 -6.69 -10.02 -14.53
N ASP A 356 -7.36 -9.41 -15.50
CA ASP A 356 -8.04 -8.13 -15.35
C ASP A 356 -9.57 -8.21 -15.49
N ASP A 357 -10.14 -9.39 -15.79
CA ASP A 357 -11.59 -9.56 -15.83
C ASP A 357 -12.19 -9.76 -14.43
N ARG A 358 -12.59 -8.64 -13.82
CA ARG A 358 -13.18 -8.63 -12.47
C ARG A 358 -14.37 -9.55 -12.28
N LYS A 359 -15.13 -9.84 -13.36
CA LYS A 359 -16.30 -10.71 -13.32
C LYS A 359 -15.95 -12.18 -13.03
N MET A 360 -14.67 -12.53 -13.22
CA MET A 360 -14.16 -13.87 -12.96
C MET A 360 -13.83 -14.12 -11.49
N ALA A 361 -13.88 -13.08 -10.64
CA ALA A 361 -13.79 -13.20 -9.19
C ALA A 361 -15.20 -13.13 -8.57
N ARG A 362 -15.60 -14.19 -7.87
CA ARG A 362 -16.92 -14.31 -7.28
C ARG A 362 -16.83 -14.70 -5.82
N GLN A 363 -17.24 -13.80 -4.92
CA GLN A 363 -17.45 -14.16 -3.52
C GLN A 363 -18.64 -15.11 -3.40
N ILE A 364 -18.49 -16.21 -2.66
CA ILE A 364 -19.53 -17.22 -2.45
C ILE A 364 -20.22 -17.06 -1.09
N THR A 365 -19.55 -16.56 -0.07
CA THR A 365 -20.14 -16.33 1.25
C THR A 365 -20.79 -14.96 1.37
N ALA A 366 -21.91 -14.88 2.09
CA ALA A 366 -22.54 -13.60 2.42
C ALA A 366 -21.79 -12.84 3.53
N ALA A 367 -21.13 -13.55 4.45
CA ALA A 367 -20.36 -12.94 5.54
C ALA A 367 -18.91 -12.70 5.12
N ASN A 368 -18.28 -11.67 5.72
CA ASN A 368 -16.92 -11.20 5.42
C ASN A 368 -15.96 -11.39 6.62
N ASN A 369 -16.18 -12.39 7.45
CA ASN A 369 -15.36 -12.70 8.62
C ASN A 369 -14.81 -14.13 8.60
N TYR A 370 -14.68 -14.70 7.42
CA TYR A 370 -13.96 -15.95 7.19
C TYR A 370 -12.46 -15.69 7.04
N ARG A 371 -11.66 -16.73 7.29
CA ARG A 371 -10.19 -16.71 7.18
C ARG A 371 -9.69 -18.02 6.61
N ASP A 372 -8.55 -17.97 5.96
CA ASP A 372 -7.73 -19.11 5.59
C ASP A 372 -8.48 -20.20 4.81
N PRO A 373 -9.16 -19.87 3.71
CA PRO A 373 -9.96 -20.85 2.99
C PRO A 373 -9.10 -21.98 2.43
N TRP A 374 -9.69 -23.17 2.44
CA TRP A 374 -9.14 -24.40 1.85
C TRP A 374 -10.17 -25.02 0.93
N ALA A 375 -9.77 -25.47 -0.26
CA ALA A 375 -10.64 -26.14 -1.20
C ALA A 375 -10.39 -27.66 -1.25
N PHE A 376 -11.47 -28.44 -1.25
CA PHE A 376 -11.43 -29.87 -1.55
C PHE A 376 -11.91 -30.15 -2.98
N SER A 377 -12.82 -29.34 -3.50
CA SER A 377 -13.34 -29.33 -4.89
C SER A 377 -13.90 -27.94 -5.23
N GLU A 378 -14.41 -27.75 -6.45
CA GLU A 378 -15.13 -26.53 -6.81
C GLU A 378 -16.46 -26.35 -6.03
N ASN A 379 -16.90 -27.36 -5.30
CA ASN A 379 -18.14 -27.32 -4.51
C ASN A 379 -17.92 -27.48 -3.00
N CYS A 380 -16.72 -27.87 -2.55
CA CYS A 380 -16.47 -28.12 -1.13
C CYS A 380 -15.28 -27.31 -0.65
N PHE A 381 -15.53 -26.40 0.31
CA PHE A 381 -14.53 -25.53 0.93
C PHE A 381 -14.60 -25.64 2.44
N MET A 382 -13.49 -25.34 3.09
CA MET A 382 -13.35 -25.22 4.54
C MET A 382 -12.72 -23.87 4.86
N ALA A 383 -13.22 -23.17 5.89
CA ALA A 383 -12.63 -21.91 6.33
C ALA A 383 -12.85 -21.71 7.84
N ALA A 384 -11.94 -20.98 8.48
CA ALA A 384 -12.09 -20.54 9.86
C ALA A 384 -13.05 -19.35 9.95
N ARG A 385 -13.88 -19.32 11.00
CA ARG A 385 -14.79 -18.21 11.30
C ARG A 385 -14.99 -18.06 12.81
N ASN A 386 -14.44 -17.00 13.37
CA ASN A 386 -14.41 -16.79 14.81
C ASN A 386 -13.81 -18.01 15.57
N ASP A 387 -14.64 -18.72 16.31
CA ASP A 387 -14.28 -19.88 17.13
C ASP A 387 -14.66 -21.23 16.47
N THR A 388 -14.98 -21.19 15.18
CA THR A 388 -15.42 -22.36 14.40
C THR A 388 -14.57 -22.60 13.16
N VAL A 389 -14.61 -23.82 12.66
CA VAL A 389 -14.31 -24.17 11.26
C VAL A 389 -15.63 -24.54 10.58
N GLU A 390 -15.85 -23.94 9.43
CA GLU A 390 -17.09 -24.17 8.66
C GLU A 390 -16.78 -24.81 7.31
N LEU A 391 -17.66 -25.74 6.91
CA LEU A 391 -17.78 -26.21 5.54
C LEU A 391 -18.66 -25.24 4.75
N ILE A 392 -18.31 -25.05 3.49
CA ILE A 392 -18.97 -24.09 2.59
C ILE A 392 -19.12 -24.77 1.24
N ASN A 393 -20.31 -24.70 0.62
CA ASN A 393 -20.49 -25.16 -0.74
C ASN A 393 -20.39 -24.00 -1.76
N ALA A 394 -20.37 -24.32 -3.05
CA ALA A 394 -20.25 -23.32 -4.13
C ALA A 394 -21.41 -22.29 -4.17
N HIS A 395 -22.50 -22.54 -3.48
CA HIS A 395 -23.67 -21.67 -3.35
C HIS A 395 -23.59 -20.76 -2.11
N GLY A 396 -22.53 -20.91 -1.28
CA GLY A 396 -22.33 -20.16 -0.05
C GLY A 396 -23.18 -20.67 1.13
N GLU A 397 -23.72 -21.86 1.05
CA GLU A 397 -24.32 -22.52 2.19
C GLU A 397 -23.22 -23.01 3.12
N THR A 398 -23.45 -22.89 4.43
CA THR A 398 -22.41 -23.13 5.44
C THR A 398 -22.92 -24.07 6.51
N GLN A 399 -22.05 -24.93 7.03
CA GLN A 399 -22.31 -25.79 8.19
C GLN A 399 -21.05 -25.87 9.07
N THR A 400 -21.22 -25.72 10.37
CA THR A 400 -20.13 -25.83 11.33
C THR A 400 -19.60 -27.27 11.36
N LEU A 401 -18.31 -27.42 11.03
CA LEU A 401 -17.59 -28.69 11.09
C LEU A 401 -17.08 -28.96 12.51
N MET A 402 -16.53 -27.92 13.15
CA MET A 402 -16.09 -27.97 14.55
C MET A 402 -16.19 -26.59 15.22
N GLN A 403 -16.28 -26.62 16.55
CA GLN A 403 -16.18 -25.42 17.39
C GLN A 403 -15.22 -25.71 18.54
N ILE A 404 -14.34 -24.76 18.84
CA ILE A 404 -13.41 -24.93 19.99
C ILE A 404 -14.17 -24.88 21.33
N PRO A 405 -13.67 -25.59 22.37
CA PRO A 405 -14.27 -25.62 23.68
C PRO A 405 -14.49 -24.25 24.29
N ALA A 406 -15.59 -24.07 25.01
CA ALA A 406 -15.97 -22.78 25.61
C ALA A 406 -14.94 -22.28 26.62
N GLU A 407 -14.23 -23.17 27.31
CA GLU A 407 -13.17 -22.84 28.26
C GLU A 407 -11.93 -22.21 27.58
N TRP A 408 -11.66 -22.50 26.32
CA TRP A 408 -10.58 -21.86 25.56
C TRP A 408 -10.87 -20.41 25.21
N LYS A 409 -12.17 -20.04 25.14
CA LYS A 409 -12.59 -18.66 24.82
C LYS A 409 -12.32 -17.65 25.93
N LYS A 410 -11.99 -18.11 27.13
CA LYS A 410 -11.73 -17.28 28.30
C LYS A 410 -10.26 -16.95 28.49
N HIS A 411 -9.51 -16.84 27.40
CA HIS A 411 -8.11 -16.48 27.48
C HIS A 411 -7.96 -15.04 27.98
N ALA A 412 -7.28 -14.86 29.11
CA ALA A 412 -6.93 -13.55 29.63
C ALA A 412 -5.60 -13.12 29.02
N SER A 413 -5.64 -12.18 28.07
CA SER A 413 -4.45 -11.45 27.67
C SER A 413 -3.97 -10.61 28.85
N THR A 414 -2.71 -10.80 29.26
CA THR A 414 -2.08 -9.99 30.31
C THR A 414 -1.37 -8.77 29.75
N GLY A 415 -1.34 -8.61 28.44
CA GLY A 415 -0.61 -7.57 27.73
C GLY A 415 -1.34 -6.24 27.56
N LYS A 416 -0.63 -5.15 27.71
CA LYS A 416 -1.06 -3.83 27.27
C LYS A 416 -0.84 -3.75 25.76
N VAL A 417 -1.90 -3.73 24.98
CA VAL A 417 -1.81 -3.47 23.54
C VAL A 417 -1.84 -1.96 23.32
N ILE A 418 -0.82 -1.41 22.68
CA ILE A 418 -0.80 -0.01 22.29
C ILE A 418 -1.43 0.13 20.91
N ARG A 419 -2.57 0.81 20.87
CA ARG A 419 -3.15 1.29 19.62
C ARG A 419 -2.82 2.77 19.44
N ARG A 420 -2.19 3.13 18.32
CA ARG A 420 -2.07 4.50 17.80
C ARG A 420 -1.79 5.54 18.91
N SER A 421 -0.63 5.46 19.54
CA SER A 421 -0.18 6.43 20.58
C SER A 421 -1.04 6.53 21.85
N SER A 422 -2.03 5.68 22.04
CA SER A 422 -2.84 5.62 23.28
C SER A 422 -2.75 4.25 23.94
N GLU A 423 -2.67 4.20 25.26
CA GLU A 423 -2.78 2.95 26.03
C GLU A 423 -4.11 2.27 25.69
N VAL A 424 -4.03 1.05 25.17
CA VAL A 424 -5.20 0.22 25.01
C VAL A 424 -5.36 -0.63 26.25
N ARG A 425 -6.54 -0.52 26.83
CA ARG A 425 -6.97 -1.35 27.96
C ARG A 425 -6.80 -2.82 27.60
N ALA A 426 -6.25 -3.61 28.52
CA ALA A 426 -6.31 -5.06 28.43
C ALA A 426 -7.77 -5.47 28.21
N SER A 427 -8.13 -5.86 27.01
CA SER A 427 -9.42 -6.45 26.73
C SER A 427 -9.26 -7.95 26.70
N LEU A 428 -10.14 -8.68 27.37
CA LEU A 428 -10.26 -10.11 27.19
C LEU A 428 -10.61 -10.34 25.71
N SER A 429 -9.63 -10.77 24.92
CA SER A 429 -9.88 -11.18 23.54
C SER A 429 -10.06 -12.69 23.51
N PRO A 430 -11.16 -13.20 22.97
CA PRO A 430 -11.34 -14.63 22.83
C PRO A 430 -10.29 -15.21 21.86
N LEU A 431 -9.90 -16.46 22.10
CA LEU A 431 -9.14 -17.21 21.09
C LEU A 431 -10.04 -17.44 19.86
N LEU A 432 -9.49 -17.13 18.69
CA LEU A 432 -10.14 -17.39 17.41
C LEU A 432 -9.40 -18.53 16.70
N VAL A 433 -10.14 -19.26 15.86
CA VAL A 433 -9.59 -20.32 15.02
C VAL A 433 -8.99 -19.73 13.75
N HIS A 434 -7.83 -20.26 13.34
CA HIS A 434 -7.11 -19.87 12.13
C HIS A 434 -6.55 -21.07 11.39
N GLU A 435 -6.31 -20.91 10.12
CA GLU A 435 -5.54 -21.78 9.22
C GLU A 435 -5.92 -23.29 9.30
N PRO A 436 -7.21 -23.67 9.17
CA PRO A 436 -7.57 -25.06 9.15
C PRO A 436 -7.01 -25.76 7.91
N ARG A 437 -6.33 -26.90 8.10
CA ARG A 437 -5.71 -27.70 7.03
C ARG A 437 -6.06 -29.19 7.22
N PRO A 438 -6.43 -29.94 6.19
CA PRO A 438 -6.61 -31.37 6.31
C PRO A 438 -5.27 -32.06 6.57
N LEU A 439 -5.25 -32.97 7.54
CA LEU A 439 -4.06 -33.77 7.84
C LEU A 439 -4.10 -35.04 7.00
N ILE A 440 -3.78 -34.88 5.72
CA ILE A 440 -3.80 -35.97 4.74
C ILE A 440 -2.55 -35.94 3.87
N LYS A 441 -2.25 -37.10 3.27
CA LYS A 441 -1.27 -37.17 2.18
C LYS A 441 -1.81 -36.45 0.94
N ARG A 442 -0.96 -35.66 0.27
CA ARG A 442 -1.30 -34.97 -0.99
C ARG A 442 -0.25 -35.20 -2.07
N GLU A 443 -0.64 -35.09 -3.32
CA GLU A 443 0.29 -35.16 -4.43
C GLU A 443 1.19 -33.92 -4.47
N ARG A 444 2.40 -34.11 -4.98
CA ARG A 444 3.32 -32.98 -5.20
C ARG A 444 2.99 -32.28 -6.50
N GLU A 445 3.12 -30.99 -6.49
CA GLU A 445 3.03 -30.17 -7.70
C GLU A 445 4.26 -30.42 -8.60
N ASN A 446 4.21 -29.91 -9.83
CA ASN A 446 5.32 -30.01 -10.76
C ASN A 446 6.56 -29.30 -10.23
N ILE A 447 7.73 -29.86 -10.53
CA ILE A 447 9.03 -29.24 -10.18
C ILE A 447 9.49 -28.36 -11.33
N ILE A 448 9.71 -27.08 -11.06
CA ILE A 448 10.33 -26.15 -12.01
C ILE A 448 11.82 -26.06 -11.68
N GLY A 449 12.67 -26.33 -12.67
CA GLY A 449 14.12 -26.25 -12.51
C GLY A 449 14.61 -24.80 -12.27
N LYS A 450 15.71 -24.67 -11.55
CA LYS A 450 16.37 -23.38 -11.26
C LYS A 450 16.75 -22.65 -12.54
N GLN A 451 16.37 -21.38 -12.68
CA GLN A 451 16.66 -20.48 -13.79
C GLN A 451 17.58 -19.32 -13.40
N THR A 452 17.92 -19.21 -12.11
CA THR A 452 18.86 -18.19 -11.60
C THR A 452 20.31 -18.64 -11.76
N ASP A 453 21.20 -17.64 -12.01
CA ASP A 453 22.66 -17.81 -12.04
C ASP A 453 23.28 -16.81 -11.05
N ASN A 454 23.62 -17.29 -9.85
CA ASN A 454 24.13 -16.47 -8.76
C ASN A 454 25.53 -15.88 -9.03
N SER A 455 26.24 -16.33 -10.06
CA SER A 455 27.50 -15.72 -10.48
C SER A 455 27.32 -14.38 -11.18
N LYS A 456 26.07 -14.00 -11.53
CA LYS A 456 25.73 -12.77 -12.23
C LYS A 456 25.04 -11.78 -11.29
N ALA A 457 25.57 -10.56 -11.20
CA ALA A 457 24.97 -9.48 -10.41
C ALA A 457 23.73 -8.85 -11.05
N THR A 458 23.42 -9.19 -12.31
CA THR A 458 22.38 -8.60 -13.14
C THR A 458 21.49 -9.66 -13.77
N GLY A 459 20.26 -9.27 -14.10
CA GLY A 459 19.41 -9.95 -15.06
C GLY A 459 19.19 -9.09 -16.31
N GLU A 460 18.53 -9.64 -17.31
CA GLU A 460 18.23 -8.98 -18.59
C GLU A 460 16.73 -8.80 -18.77
N LEU A 461 16.34 -7.62 -19.25
CA LEU A 461 14.99 -7.34 -19.72
C LEU A 461 14.98 -7.03 -21.21
N THR A 462 14.09 -7.70 -21.95
CA THR A 462 13.79 -7.41 -23.35
C THR A 462 12.37 -6.86 -23.47
N LEU A 463 12.21 -5.63 -23.97
CA LEU A 463 10.95 -5.03 -24.36
C LEU A 463 10.82 -5.13 -25.89
N ILE A 464 9.76 -5.76 -26.36
CA ILE A 464 9.57 -6.03 -27.79
C ILE A 464 9.14 -4.76 -28.53
N ASP A 465 8.16 -4.04 -28.00
CA ASP A 465 7.65 -2.81 -28.62
C ASP A 465 7.02 -1.86 -27.59
N VAL A 466 7.70 -0.80 -27.24
CA VAL A 466 7.24 0.20 -26.27
C VAL A 466 5.92 0.88 -26.65
N TYR A 467 5.56 0.86 -27.94
CA TYR A 467 4.31 1.47 -28.44
C TYR A 467 3.08 0.58 -28.32
N GLN A 468 3.27 -0.70 -27.98
CA GLN A 468 2.16 -1.59 -27.64
C GLN A 468 1.79 -1.42 -26.16
N GLY A 469 0.53 -1.14 -25.89
CA GLY A 469 0.08 -0.98 -24.50
C GLY A 469 -1.25 -0.26 -24.41
N ARG A 470 -1.85 -0.35 -23.23
CA ARG A 470 -3.07 0.38 -22.88
C ARG A 470 -2.75 1.88 -22.77
N ASN A 471 -3.68 2.71 -23.23
CA ASN A 471 -3.52 4.18 -23.18
C ASN A 471 -2.19 4.68 -23.80
N MET A 472 -1.80 4.12 -24.95
CA MET A 472 -0.66 4.61 -25.75
C MET A 472 -1.11 5.47 -26.94
N ASN A 473 -2.39 5.82 -27.03
CA ASN A 473 -2.93 6.62 -28.12
C ASN A 473 -2.29 8.01 -28.20
N GLY A 474 -2.03 8.48 -29.42
CA GLY A 474 -1.47 9.80 -29.68
C GLY A 474 0.07 9.86 -29.68
N ILE A 475 0.77 8.74 -29.38
CA ILE A 475 2.22 8.65 -29.51
C ILE A 475 2.58 8.11 -30.90
N LYS A 476 3.47 8.80 -31.60
CA LYS A 476 3.99 8.36 -32.90
C LYS A 476 5.20 7.44 -32.72
N ARG A 477 5.34 6.44 -33.60
CA ARG A 477 6.58 5.62 -33.65
C ARG A 477 7.80 6.50 -33.87
N GLY A 478 8.87 6.21 -33.15
CA GLY A 478 10.09 7.00 -33.15
C GLY A 478 10.07 8.23 -32.22
N GLU A 479 8.96 8.51 -31.52
CA GLU A 479 8.87 9.60 -30.55
C GLU A 479 9.56 9.25 -29.22
N ILE A 480 9.45 8.00 -28.76
CA ILE A 480 10.17 7.49 -27.59
C ILE A 480 11.61 7.15 -28.02
N LYS A 481 12.58 7.75 -27.35
CA LYS A 481 14.01 7.59 -27.63
C LYS A 481 14.76 6.78 -26.59
N LYS A 482 14.32 6.85 -25.35
CA LYS A 482 14.99 6.23 -24.18
C LYS A 482 13.99 5.78 -23.15
N LEU A 483 14.43 4.84 -22.30
CA LEU A 483 13.80 4.56 -21.02
C LEU A 483 14.71 5.08 -19.91
N LEU A 484 14.18 5.94 -19.04
CA LEU A 484 14.79 6.31 -17.77
C LEU A 484 14.49 5.19 -16.76
N ILE A 485 15.51 4.71 -16.08
CA ILE A 485 15.41 3.64 -15.08
C ILE A 485 15.53 4.27 -13.70
N ILE A 486 14.50 4.09 -12.91
CA ILE A 486 14.40 4.60 -11.53
C ILE A 486 14.23 3.42 -10.59
N GLU A 487 15.01 3.41 -9.51
CA GLU A 487 14.91 2.45 -8.41
C GLU A 487 14.09 3.04 -7.28
N THR A 488 13.15 2.28 -6.75
CA THR A 488 12.44 2.61 -5.53
C THR A 488 13.26 2.15 -4.32
N LEU A 489 13.54 3.04 -3.39
CA LEU A 489 14.47 2.82 -2.28
C LEU A 489 13.72 2.36 -1.02
N PRO A 490 14.11 1.21 -0.42
CA PRO A 490 13.55 0.75 0.84
C PRO A 490 13.72 1.74 1.99
N MET A 491 12.69 1.82 2.85
CA MET A 491 12.66 2.65 4.04
C MET A 491 13.23 1.89 5.24
N PRO A 492 14.27 2.40 5.93
CA PRO A 492 14.89 1.69 7.06
C PRO A 492 14.09 1.73 8.35
N ILE A 493 13.16 2.68 8.49
CA ILE A 493 12.31 2.84 9.68
C ILE A 493 11.09 3.70 9.34
N HIS A 494 9.98 3.41 9.99
CA HIS A 494 8.75 4.21 9.97
C HIS A 494 8.41 4.69 11.38
N TYR A 495 7.95 5.96 11.54
CA TYR A 495 7.74 6.57 12.86
C TYR A 495 6.30 6.78 13.24
N THR A 496 5.37 6.92 12.30
CA THR A 496 4.12 7.64 12.55
C THR A 496 2.86 6.79 12.47
N GLY A 497 2.91 5.66 11.82
CA GLY A 497 1.70 4.89 11.52
C GLY A 497 0.75 5.64 10.57
N GLY A 498 1.29 6.40 9.66
CA GLY A 498 0.63 7.12 8.58
C GLY A 498 1.62 7.45 7.49
N MET A 499 1.21 8.14 6.44
CA MET A 499 2.12 8.52 5.36
C MET A 499 3.19 9.49 5.86
N GLU A 500 4.44 9.19 5.55
CA GLU A 500 5.55 10.07 5.88
C GLU A 500 5.59 11.31 4.97
N PRO A 501 6.01 12.48 5.47
CA PRO A 501 5.91 13.75 4.76
C PRO A 501 7.07 13.96 3.78
N MET A 502 7.32 13.04 2.90
CA MET A 502 8.36 13.16 1.88
C MET A 502 7.99 14.16 0.79
N THR A 503 6.69 14.32 0.52
CA THR A 503 6.13 15.36 -0.34
C THR A 503 4.98 16.08 0.38
N TYR A 504 4.57 17.25 -0.13
CA TYR A 504 3.39 17.96 0.38
C TYR A 504 2.10 17.13 0.26
N GLY A 505 2.01 16.28 -0.75
CA GLY A 505 0.89 15.36 -0.95
C GLY A 505 0.99 14.06 -0.13
N GLY A 506 2.08 13.85 0.60
CA GLY A 506 2.41 12.57 1.22
C GLY A 506 2.93 11.57 0.18
N SER A 507 4.21 11.40 0.10
CA SER A 507 4.84 10.38 -0.75
C SER A 507 5.34 9.22 0.12
N PHE A 508 5.85 8.19 -0.54
CA PHE A 508 6.06 6.89 0.06
C PHE A 508 7.51 6.51 0.20
N THR A 509 8.26 6.63 -0.89
CA THR A 509 9.64 6.17 -0.98
C THR A 509 10.49 7.25 -1.60
N LEU A 510 11.76 7.28 -1.23
CA LEU A 510 12.80 7.90 -2.01
C LEU A 510 13.05 7.08 -3.27
N GLU A 511 13.49 7.75 -4.31
CA GLU A 511 13.76 7.16 -5.61
C GLU A 511 15.17 7.51 -6.06
N ARG A 512 15.86 6.55 -6.70
CA ARG A 512 17.19 6.72 -7.25
C ARG A 512 17.16 6.63 -8.76
N VAL A 513 17.75 7.60 -9.41
CA VAL A 513 17.97 7.57 -10.86
C VAL A 513 19.21 6.71 -11.16
N LEU A 514 19.03 5.59 -11.87
CA LEU A 514 20.13 4.74 -12.30
C LEU A 514 20.76 5.19 -13.63
N GLY A 515 19.96 5.77 -14.51
CA GLY A 515 20.37 6.21 -15.83
C GLY A 515 19.36 5.90 -16.91
N THR A 516 19.81 5.87 -18.16
CA THR A 516 18.95 5.64 -19.33
C THR A 516 19.43 4.46 -20.18
N VAL A 517 18.50 3.87 -20.95
CA VAL A 517 18.79 2.89 -22.00
C VAL A 517 18.09 3.30 -23.28
N PRO A 518 18.69 3.03 -24.47
CA PRO A 518 18.11 3.43 -25.75
C PRO A 518 16.89 2.55 -26.10
N VAL A 519 15.93 3.15 -26.81
CA VAL A 519 14.84 2.48 -27.51
C VAL A 519 15.14 2.52 -28.99
N ASP A 520 15.12 1.38 -29.64
CA ASP A 520 15.38 1.25 -31.07
C ASP A 520 14.20 1.80 -31.91
N PRO A 521 14.40 2.14 -33.21
CA PRO A 521 13.35 2.74 -34.02
C PRO A 521 12.07 1.90 -34.19
N ASP A 522 12.17 0.58 -34.03
CA ASP A 522 11.02 -0.33 -34.00
C ASP A 522 10.28 -0.39 -32.66
N GLY A 523 10.76 0.34 -31.68
CA GLY A 523 10.21 0.39 -30.33
C GLY A 523 10.78 -0.67 -29.38
N SER A 524 11.70 -1.48 -29.81
CA SER A 524 12.31 -2.51 -28.96
C SER A 524 13.46 -1.95 -28.11
N ALA A 525 13.69 -2.60 -26.95
CA ALA A 525 14.83 -2.32 -26.08
C ALA A 525 15.30 -3.61 -25.39
N ARG A 526 16.62 -3.79 -25.20
CA ARG A 526 17.20 -4.90 -24.45
C ARG A 526 18.35 -4.39 -23.60
N PHE A 527 18.25 -4.62 -22.28
CA PHE A 527 19.18 -4.02 -21.32
C PHE A 527 19.35 -4.85 -20.06
N GLN A 528 20.43 -4.57 -19.33
CA GLN A 528 20.70 -5.19 -18.04
C GLN A 528 20.12 -4.36 -16.91
N LEU A 529 19.65 -5.05 -15.85
CA LEU A 529 19.20 -4.48 -14.58
C LEU A 529 19.92 -5.14 -13.41
N PRO A 530 20.32 -4.41 -12.37
CA PRO A 530 20.81 -5.02 -11.14
C PRO A 530 19.79 -6.01 -10.55
N ALA A 531 20.26 -7.19 -10.12
CA ALA A 531 19.37 -8.22 -9.61
C ALA A 531 18.80 -7.89 -8.21
N LYS A 532 17.60 -8.39 -7.91
CA LYS A 532 16.91 -8.28 -6.61
C LYS A 532 16.71 -6.84 -6.13
N ARG A 533 16.42 -5.93 -7.05
CA ARG A 533 16.05 -4.53 -6.76
C ARG A 533 14.74 -4.17 -7.49
N ALA A 534 14.01 -3.19 -6.96
CA ALA A 534 12.71 -2.77 -7.51
C ALA A 534 12.88 -1.56 -8.45
N PHE A 535 12.46 -1.69 -9.71
CA PHE A 535 12.61 -0.66 -10.74
C PHE A 535 11.29 -0.33 -11.41
N PHE A 536 11.18 0.91 -11.86
CA PHE A 536 10.18 1.31 -12.84
C PHE A 536 10.82 2.17 -13.94
N PHE A 537 10.07 2.33 -15.02
CA PHE A 537 10.58 3.00 -16.23
C PHE A 537 9.75 4.21 -16.58
N VAL A 538 10.44 5.25 -17.10
CA VAL A 538 9.80 6.40 -17.73
C VAL A 538 10.26 6.45 -19.18
N ALA A 539 9.30 6.38 -20.12
CA ALA A 539 9.58 6.55 -21.54
C ALA A 539 9.81 8.04 -21.84
N LEU A 540 10.98 8.37 -22.41
CA LEU A 540 11.42 9.72 -22.69
C LEU A 540 11.43 10.03 -24.19
N ASP A 541 11.09 11.28 -24.53
CA ASP A 541 11.25 11.84 -25.87
C ASP A 541 12.70 12.31 -26.14
N GLU A 542 12.92 12.95 -27.27
CA GLU A 542 14.22 13.50 -27.67
C GLU A 542 14.73 14.62 -26.75
N ASN A 543 13.83 15.31 -26.04
CA ASN A 543 14.13 16.38 -25.09
C ASN A 543 14.30 15.84 -23.66
N ASN A 544 14.35 14.52 -23.46
CA ASN A 544 14.35 13.83 -22.17
C ASN A 544 13.12 14.11 -21.30
N LEU A 545 11.95 14.41 -21.90
CA LEU A 545 10.70 14.61 -21.18
C LEU A 545 9.86 13.34 -21.16
N ALA A 546 9.16 13.12 -20.05
CA ALA A 546 8.31 11.96 -19.87
C ALA A 546 7.16 11.91 -20.88
N ILE A 547 7.09 10.86 -21.67
CA ILE A 547 5.93 10.52 -22.50
C ILE A 547 4.98 9.65 -21.70
N LYS A 548 5.51 8.61 -21.09
CA LYS A 548 4.73 7.62 -20.35
C LYS A 548 5.51 7.16 -19.12
N ARG A 549 4.86 7.08 -17.98
CA ARG A 549 5.44 6.62 -16.73
C ARG A 549 4.82 5.28 -16.32
N MET A 550 5.64 4.31 -15.97
CA MET A 550 5.22 3.08 -15.31
C MET A 550 4.82 3.41 -13.87
N GLN A 551 3.67 2.92 -13.43
CA GLN A 551 3.13 3.18 -12.10
C GLN A 551 3.12 1.94 -11.19
N SER A 552 3.78 0.90 -11.57
CA SER A 552 4.12 -0.29 -10.82
C SER A 552 5.63 -0.46 -10.85
N PHE A 553 6.14 -1.58 -10.40
CA PHE A 553 7.57 -1.88 -10.49
C PHE A 553 7.79 -3.32 -10.94
N LEU A 554 9.00 -3.61 -11.35
CA LEU A 554 9.47 -4.96 -11.61
C LEU A 554 10.82 -5.19 -10.93
N SER A 555 11.20 -6.44 -10.80
CA SER A 555 12.53 -6.88 -10.40
C SER A 555 12.97 -8.04 -11.28
N VAL A 556 14.26 -8.25 -11.37
CA VAL A 556 14.87 -9.41 -12.03
C VAL A 556 15.72 -10.18 -11.03
N MET A 557 15.79 -11.49 -11.19
CA MET A 557 16.69 -12.34 -10.42
C MET A 557 18.08 -12.43 -11.07
N PRO A 558 19.12 -12.89 -10.31
CA PRO A 558 20.45 -13.06 -10.85
C PRO A 558 20.46 -13.96 -12.10
N GLY A 559 21.01 -13.49 -13.20
CA GLY A 559 21.08 -14.21 -14.47
C GLY A 559 19.74 -14.42 -15.18
N GLU A 560 18.62 -13.95 -14.62
CA GLU A 560 17.32 -14.08 -15.26
C GLU A 560 17.28 -13.34 -16.58
N SER A 561 16.68 -13.97 -17.62
CA SER A 561 16.27 -13.31 -18.85
C SER A 561 14.75 -13.30 -18.91
N THR A 562 14.18 -12.10 -18.89
CA THR A 562 12.73 -11.90 -18.95
C THR A 562 12.35 -10.93 -20.07
N SER A 563 11.09 -10.94 -20.49
CA SER A 563 10.63 -10.09 -21.59
C SER A 563 9.22 -9.56 -21.36
N CYS A 564 8.99 -8.35 -21.86
CA CYS A 564 7.68 -7.73 -21.98
C CYS A 564 7.36 -7.50 -23.47
N ILE A 565 6.13 -7.76 -23.88
CA ILE A 565 5.68 -7.50 -25.24
C ILE A 565 5.57 -6.00 -25.47
N GLY A 566 4.99 -5.28 -24.53
CA GLY A 566 4.79 -3.85 -24.61
C GLY A 566 4.73 -3.17 -23.24
N CYS A 567 4.27 -1.93 -23.23
CA CYS A 567 4.11 -1.11 -22.03
C CYS A 567 2.67 -1.23 -21.54
N HIS A 568 2.41 -2.15 -20.58
CA HIS A 568 1.07 -2.48 -20.06
C HIS A 568 0.06 -2.93 -21.13
N GLU A 569 0.47 -3.86 -21.98
CA GLU A 569 -0.41 -4.51 -22.95
C GLU A 569 -1.55 -5.30 -22.29
N GLU A 570 -2.62 -5.55 -23.04
CA GLU A 570 -3.69 -6.46 -22.62
C GLU A 570 -3.23 -7.91 -22.72
N ARG A 571 -3.26 -8.66 -21.61
CA ARG A 571 -2.73 -10.03 -21.55
C ARG A 571 -3.63 -11.07 -22.21
N THR A 572 -4.84 -10.69 -22.60
CA THR A 572 -5.80 -11.53 -23.33
C THR A 572 -5.67 -11.39 -24.85
N THR A 573 -4.83 -10.46 -25.33
CA THR A 573 -4.60 -10.29 -26.76
C THR A 573 -3.30 -10.97 -27.18
N SER A 574 -3.32 -11.60 -28.36
CA SER A 574 -2.12 -12.13 -28.95
C SER A 574 -1.21 -11.00 -29.42
N PRO A 575 0.12 -11.14 -29.26
CA PRO A 575 1.06 -10.19 -29.85
C PRO A 575 0.79 -10.00 -31.34
N LEU A 576 0.91 -8.77 -31.83
CA LEU A 576 0.89 -8.53 -33.27
C LEU A 576 1.99 -9.37 -33.94
N HIS A 577 1.70 -9.90 -35.12
CA HIS A 577 2.62 -10.77 -35.85
C HIS A 577 3.92 -10.03 -36.11
N VAL A 578 4.98 -10.36 -35.38
CA VAL A 578 6.32 -9.78 -35.61
C VAL A 578 6.95 -10.46 -36.79
N LYS A 579 6.89 -9.81 -37.93
CA LYS A 579 7.49 -10.35 -39.20
C LYS A 579 9.02 -10.38 -39.17
N LYS A 580 9.66 -9.68 -38.25
CA LYS A 580 11.13 -9.57 -38.10
C LYS A 580 11.50 -9.67 -36.62
N LEU A 581 12.69 -10.20 -36.36
CA LEU A 581 13.28 -10.16 -35.01
C LEU A 581 13.40 -8.69 -34.56
N PRO A 582 13.00 -8.35 -33.30
CA PRO A 582 13.20 -7.01 -32.78
C PRO A 582 14.63 -6.55 -32.90
N THR A 583 14.85 -5.30 -33.29
CA THR A 583 16.19 -4.72 -33.52
C THR A 583 17.07 -4.87 -32.27
N ALA A 584 16.53 -4.68 -31.10
CA ALA A 584 17.23 -4.83 -29.84
C ALA A 584 17.80 -6.25 -29.60
N MET A 585 17.21 -7.28 -30.20
CA MET A 585 17.70 -8.66 -30.09
C MET A 585 18.87 -8.97 -31.08
N SER A 586 19.09 -8.15 -32.08
CA SER A 586 20.17 -8.30 -33.03
C SER A 586 21.48 -7.60 -32.62
N ARG A 587 21.48 -6.93 -31.48
CA ARG A 587 22.64 -6.22 -30.92
C ARG A 587 22.98 -6.70 -29.49
N PRO A 588 24.19 -6.40 -28.98
CA PRO A 588 24.53 -6.69 -27.60
C PRO A 588 23.56 -6.03 -26.61
N VAL A 589 23.40 -6.65 -25.45
CA VAL A 589 22.57 -6.12 -24.36
C VAL A 589 23.11 -4.74 -23.93
N SER A 590 22.27 -3.72 -23.86
CA SER A 590 22.68 -2.36 -23.49
C SER A 590 22.95 -2.28 -21.99
N PRO A 591 24.10 -1.74 -21.57
CA PRO A 591 24.29 -1.30 -20.20
C PRO A 591 23.45 -0.04 -19.93
N ILE A 592 23.19 0.24 -18.64
CA ILE A 592 22.59 1.50 -18.22
C ILE A 592 23.62 2.63 -18.42
N THR A 593 23.27 3.64 -19.20
CA THR A 593 24.07 4.87 -19.34
C THR A 593 23.79 5.76 -18.14
N LYS A 594 24.76 5.92 -17.26
CA LYS A 594 24.63 6.78 -16.07
C LYS A 594 24.53 8.25 -16.48
N ILE A 595 23.55 8.95 -15.88
CA ILE A 595 23.34 10.39 -16.05
C ILE A 595 23.39 11.13 -14.69
N THR A 596 23.59 10.38 -13.60
CA THR A 596 23.65 10.86 -12.22
C THR A 596 24.81 10.19 -11.49
N GLU A 597 25.22 10.80 -10.38
CA GLU A 597 26.29 10.31 -9.51
C GLU A 597 25.84 10.29 -8.04
N THR A 598 26.36 9.37 -7.24
CA THR A 598 26.22 9.44 -5.79
C THR A 598 27.12 10.55 -5.26
N VAL A 599 26.54 11.61 -4.72
CA VAL A 599 27.25 12.78 -4.24
C VAL A 599 27.50 12.72 -2.72
N ASN A 600 28.71 13.10 -2.28
CA ASN A 600 28.97 13.32 -0.86
C ASN A 600 28.58 14.77 -0.49
N ARG A 601 27.45 14.91 0.20
CA ARG A 601 26.88 16.23 0.55
C ARG A 601 27.58 16.92 1.72
N PHE A 602 28.44 16.22 2.47
CA PHE A 602 29.21 16.75 3.57
C PHE A 602 30.70 16.96 3.20
N ALA A 603 31.08 16.68 1.98
CA ALA A 603 32.41 17.01 1.50
C ALA A 603 32.62 18.54 1.49
N LYS A 604 33.79 19.00 1.98
CA LYS A 604 34.17 20.44 1.93
C LYS A 604 34.18 20.98 0.50
N GLU A 605 34.63 20.16 -0.45
CA GLU A 605 34.62 20.47 -1.88
C GLU A 605 33.99 19.31 -2.63
N PRO A 606 32.98 19.56 -3.46
CA PRO A 606 32.42 18.51 -4.31
C PRO A 606 33.44 18.07 -5.37
N THR A 607 33.60 16.78 -5.54
CA THR A 607 34.48 16.16 -6.55
C THR A 607 34.12 16.58 -7.97
N ASN A 608 32.82 16.80 -8.21
CA ASN A 608 32.29 17.26 -9.49
C ASN A 608 31.14 18.25 -9.25
N LYS A 609 31.42 19.55 -9.51
CA LYS A 609 30.43 20.64 -9.36
C LYS A 609 29.26 20.55 -10.32
N ASN A 610 29.40 19.78 -11.40
CA ASN A 610 28.34 19.56 -12.40
C ASN A 610 27.60 18.24 -12.20
N ALA A 611 27.93 17.47 -11.17
CA ALA A 611 27.22 16.23 -10.85
C ALA A 611 25.73 16.48 -10.63
N ILE A 612 24.91 15.59 -11.14
CA ILE A 612 23.48 15.50 -10.78
C ILE A 612 23.37 14.36 -9.80
N PRO A 613 22.82 14.57 -8.60
CA PRO A 613 22.67 13.51 -7.60
C PRO A 613 21.76 12.38 -8.08
N ASP A 614 22.11 11.16 -7.70
CA ASP A 614 21.28 9.97 -7.99
C ASP A 614 20.00 9.91 -7.12
N VAL A 615 20.06 10.46 -5.90
CA VAL A 615 18.90 10.71 -5.02
C VAL A 615 18.82 12.21 -4.78
N ILE A 616 17.74 12.85 -5.17
CA ILE A 616 17.59 14.30 -5.19
C ILE A 616 17.06 14.80 -3.83
N ASP A 617 17.70 15.82 -3.27
CA ASP A 617 17.33 16.52 -2.04
C ASP A 617 16.92 17.95 -2.39
N TYR A 618 15.63 18.29 -2.20
CA TYR A 618 15.14 19.59 -2.62
C TYR A 618 15.90 20.77 -2.00
N PRO A 619 16.10 20.85 -0.66
CA PRO A 619 16.79 21.98 -0.06
C PRO A 619 18.23 22.16 -0.56
N ARG A 620 18.93 21.07 -0.91
CA ARG A 620 20.36 21.11 -1.27
C ARG A 620 20.60 21.10 -2.78
N ASP A 621 19.70 20.55 -3.55
CA ASP A 621 19.91 20.36 -5.00
C ASP A 621 19.02 21.27 -5.84
N ILE A 622 17.74 21.43 -5.46
CA ILE A 622 16.76 22.18 -6.23
C ILE A 622 16.69 23.65 -5.77
N GLN A 623 16.68 23.88 -4.45
CA GLN A 623 16.62 25.27 -3.94
C GLN A 623 17.72 26.17 -4.50
N PRO A 624 18.99 25.74 -4.64
CA PRO A 624 20.03 26.56 -5.25
C PRO A 624 19.73 26.98 -6.70
N VAL A 625 18.96 26.18 -7.45
CA VAL A 625 18.53 26.57 -8.80
C VAL A 625 17.58 27.78 -8.73
N TRP A 626 16.62 27.72 -7.80
CA TRP A 626 15.69 28.84 -7.58
C TRP A 626 16.41 30.07 -7.04
N ASP A 627 17.32 29.92 -6.08
CA ASP A 627 18.08 31.03 -5.49
C ASP A 627 18.91 31.76 -6.54
N LYS A 628 19.50 31.02 -7.47
CA LYS A 628 20.32 31.58 -8.55
C LYS A 628 19.52 32.26 -9.64
N HIS A 629 18.35 31.72 -9.99
CA HIS A 629 17.68 32.09 -11.23
C HIS A 629 16.32 32.77 -11.03
N CYS A 630 15.62 32.57 -9.90
CA CYS A 630 14.20 32.90 -9.76
C CYS A 630 13.90 33.86 -8.60
N VAL A 631 14.67 33.74 -7.48
CA VAL A 631 14.38 34.45 -6.23
C VAL A 631 14.48 35.97 -6.37
N GLU A 632 15.26 36.49 -7.32
CA GLU A 632 15.36 37.95 -7.54
C GLU A 632 13.99 38.58 -7.81
N CYS A 633 13.08 37.88 -8.51
CA CYS A 633 11.72 38.32 -8.80
C CYS A 633 10.66 37.64 -7.92
N HIS A 634 10.90 36.38 -7.53
CA HIS A 634 9.96 35.53 -6.78
C HIS A 634 10.38 35.39 -5.31
N ASN A 635 10.45 36.48 -4.59
CA ASN A 635 10.73 36.54 -3.14
C ASN A 635 9.55 37.14 -2.36
N ALA A 636 9.70 37.29 -1.06
CA ALA A 636 8.64 37.81 -0.20
C ALA A 636 8.31 39.30 -0.48
N ASP A 637 9.24 40.09 -0.99
CA ASP A 637 9.06 41.53 -1.23
C ASP A 637 8.43 41.82 -2.61
N LYS A 638 8.99 41.26 -3.68
CA LYS A 638 8.49 41.47 -5.05
C LYS A 638 7.31 40.58 -5.40
N ARG A 639 7.40 39.29 -5.05
CA ARG A 639 6.36 38.29 -5.22
C ARG A 639 5.70 38.30 -6.61
N GLU A 640 6.50 38.45 -7.65
CA GLU A 640 5.98 38.46 -9.03
C GLU A 640 5.17 37.18 -9.31
N GLY A 641 4.05 37.33 -10.03
CA GLY A 641 3.10 36.23 -10.24
C GLY A 641 2.44 35.69 -8.97
N HIS A 642 2.52 36.42 -7.86
CA HIS A 642 2.05 36.02 -6.53
C HIS A 642 2.76 34.77 -5.99
N PHE A 643 4.06 34.59 -6.31
CA PHE A 643 4.82 33.39 -6.06
C PHE A 643 6.10 33.71 -5.26
N ASN A 644 6.39 32.90 -4.23
CA ASN A 644 7.61 33.04 -3.41
C ASN A 644 8.43 31.76 -3.50
N LEU A 645 9.65 31.87 -4.03
CA LEU A 645 10.62 30.76 -4.19
C LEU A 645 11.82 30.88 -3.25
N SER A 646 11.76 31.76 -2.25
CA SER A 646 12.85 31.89 -1.29
C SER A 646 13.03 30.65 -0.43
N SER A 647 14.28 30.44 0.03
CA SER A 647 14.70 29.28 0.84
C SER A 647 14.23 29.31 2.31
N GLY A 648 13.40 30.31 2.71
CA GLY A 648 12.83 30.40 4.05
C GLY A 648 12.17 29.10 4.49
N ARG A 649 12.19 28.81 5.78
CA ARG A 649 11.62 27.58 6.36
C ARG A 649 10.23 27.83 6.89
N GLY A 650 9.26 27.06 6.40
CA GLY A 650 7.94 26.93 7.02
C GLY A 650 7.91 25.83 8.09
N PRO A 651 6.75 25.50 8.65
CA PRO A 651 6.61 24.50 9.73
C PRO A 651 7.17 23.10 9.39
N MET A 652 7.05 22.65 8.15
CA MET A 652 7.52 21.32 7.70
C MET A 652 8.48 21.40 6.51
N TYR A 653 8.26 22.33 5.60
CA TYR A 653 8.99 22.47 4.34
C TYR A 653 9.55 23.89 4.19
N SER A 654 10.37 24.11 3.15
CA SER A 654 10.71 25.48 2.75
C SER A 654 9.51 26.20 2.15
N ILE A 655 9.58 27.54 2.16
CA ILE A 655 8.56 28.42 1.56
C ILE A 655 8.42 28.13 0.06
N SER A 656 9.53 28.02 -0.64
CA SER A 656 9.57 27.70 -2.07
C SER A 656 8.87 26.38 -2.39
N TYR A 657 9.22 25.31 -1.69
CA TYR A 657 8.61 24.00 -1.88
C TYR A 657 7.10 24.04 -1.63
N SER A 658 6.69 24.67 -0.52
CA SER A 658 5.27 24.81 -0.18
C SER A 658 4.49 25.60 -1.25
N ASN A 659 5.09 26.67 -1.80
CA ASN A 659 4.45 27.46 -2.87
C ASN A 659 4.31 26.66 -4.17
N ILE A 660 5.33 25.85 -4.54
CA ILE A 660 5.26 24.98 -5.73
C ILE A 660 4.19 23.91 -5.52
N MET A 661 4.25 23.18 -4.41
CA MET A 661 3.42 22.01 -4.20
C MET A 661 1.97 22.33 -3.82
N ALA A 662 1.68 23.48 -3.19
CA ALA A 662 0.33 23.92 -2.95
C ALA A 662 -0.43 24.27 -4.26
N ARG A 663 0.30 24.55 -5.34
CA ARG A 663 -0.25 24.76 -6.69
C ARG A 663 -0.10 23.53 -7.59
N THR A 664 0.32 22.41 -7.02
CA THR A 664 0.42 21.14 -7.72
C THR A 664 -0.93 20.45 -7.70
N HIS A 665 -1.35 19.98 -8.86
CA HIS A 665 -2.57 19.20 -9.01
C HIS A 665 -2.26 17.86 -9.64
N SER A 666 -2.99 16.89 -9.23
CA SER A 666 -3.00 15.64 -9.93
C SER A 666 -3.71 15.78 -11.28
N ALA A 667 -3.17 15.07 -12.27
CA ALA A 667 -3.69 15.03 -13.63
C ALA A 667 -5.15 14.54 -13.74
N LEU A 668 -5.70 13.91 -12.68
CA LEU A 668 -7.08 13.41 -12.69
C LEU A 668 -8.11 14.38 -12.17
N ASP A 669 -7.70 15.43 -11.47
CA ASP A 669 -8.63 16.48 -11.04
C ASP A 669 -8.79 17.50 -12.15
N ASN A 670 -9.90 17.42 -12.86
CA ASN A 670 -10.32 18.45 -13.82
C ASN A 670 -10.60 19.80 -13.15
N GLN A 671 -10.54 19.88 -11.83
CA GLN A 671 -10.78 21.10 -11.07
C GLN A 671 -9.46 21.67 -10.58
N ARG A 672 -8.99 22.65 -11.30
CA ARG A 672 -7.69 23.29 -11.13
C ARG A 672 -7.67 24.32 -10.01
N TYR A 673 -6.58 24.31 -9.29
CA TYR A 673 -6.15 25.40 -8.44
C TYR A 673 -5.45 26.47 -9.30
N GLY A 674 -6.19 27.36 -9.90
CA GLY A 674 -5.68 28.18 -10.97
C GLY A 674 -5.66 27.45 -12.32
N LYS A 675 -5.07 28.05 -13.33
CA LYS A 675 -5.10 27.51 -14.71
C LYS A 675 -3.99 26.52 -15.01
N GLU A 676 -3.07 26.24 -14.07
CA GLU A 676 -1.85 25.47 -14.34
C GLU A 676 -1.47 24.50 -13.21
N THR A 677 -1.12 23.28 -13.59
CA THR A 677 -0.49 22.29 -12.72
C THR A 677 1.01 22.51 -12.73
N LEU A 678 1.61 22.96 -11.62
CA LEU A 678 3.05 23.21 -11.57
C LEU A 678 3.85 21.91 -11.58
N VAL A 679 3.45 20.92 -10.80
CA VAL A 679 4.03 19.57 -10.81
C VAL A 679 2.90 18.58 -11.05
N ALA A 680 2.99 17.83 -12.14
CA ALA A 680 2.01 16.80 -12.47
C ALA A 680 2.42 15.48 -11.82
N ASP A 681 1.97 15.28 -10.59
CA ASP A 681 2.21 14.10 -9.80
C ASP A 681 1.00 13.16 -9.83
N GLY A 682 1.21 11.90 -10.20
CA GLY A 682 0.18 10.85 -10.25
C GLY A 682 0.03 10.03 -8.98
N ARG A 683 0.76 10.37 -7.93
CA ARG A 683 0.75 9.64 -6.67
C ARG A 683 -0.59 9.71 -5.98
N ASN A 684 -0.89 8.70 -5.18
CA ASN A 684 -2.16 8.61 -4.43
C ASN A 684 -3.43 8.49 -5.29
N ARG A 685 -3.33 8.02 -6.52
CA ARG A 685 -4.48 7.89 -7.40
C ARG A 685 -4.86 6.43 -7.59
N PRO A 686 -6.16 6.09 -7.46
CA PRO A 686 -6.62 4.72 -7.61
C PRO A 686 -6.54 4.20 -9.05
N LEU A 687 -6.22 5.05 -10.01
CA LEU A 687 -6.04 4.67 -11.39
C LEU A 687 -4.57 4.50 -11.72
N GLY A 688 -4.20 3.34 -12.17
CA GLY A 688 -2.93 3.11 -12.86
C GLY A 688 -3.05 3.39 -14.36
N ASN A 689 -1.94 3.46 -15.06
CA ASN A 689 -1.87 3.53 -16.51
C ASN A 689 -2.56 4.78 -17.11
N TYR A 690 -2.11 5.97 -16.70
CA TYR A 690 -2.57 7.25 -17.23
C TYR A 690 -2.25 7.42 -18.72
N PRO A 691 -3.04 8.25 -19.46
CA PRO A 691 -2.69 8.64 -20.82
C PRO A 691 -1.30 9.26 -20.91
N PRO A 692 -0.65 9.20 -22.09
CA PRO A 692 0.65 9.83 -22.31
C PRO A 692 0.64 11.33 -22.00
N ARG A 693 1.79 11.87 -21.56
CA ARG A 693 2.00 13.31 -21.29
C ARG A 693 1.02 13.93 -20.29
N THR A 694 0.45 13.10 -19.38
CA THR A 694 -0.45 13.59 -18.30
C THR A 694 0.25 13.61 -16.94
N LEU A 695 1.39 12.95 -16.82
CA LEU A 695 2.23 12.91 -15.62
C LEU A 695 3.69 13.20 -15.96
N GLY A 696 4.46 13.58 -14.94
CA GLY A 696 5.90 13.82 -15.04
C GLY A 696 6.25 15.17 -15.65
N SER A 697 7.48 15.26 -16.14
CA SER A 697 8.09 16.51 -16.59
C SER A 697 7.36 17.18 -17.77
N SER A 698 6.85 16.41 -18.72
CA SER A 698 6.14 16.94 -19.88
C SER A 698 4.78 17.58 -19.54
N ALA A 699 4.17 17.18 -18.43
CA ALA A 699 2.90 17.70 -17.94
C ALA A 699 3.06 18.79 -16.87
N SER A 700 4.28 19.02 -16.38
CA SER A 700 4.58 19.91 -15.27
C SER A 700 4.92 21.32 -15.77
N ALA A 701 4.04 22.30 -15.47
CA ALA A 701 4.21 23.67 -15.92
C ALA A 701 5.48 24.35 -15.35
N ILE A 702 5.92 23.95 -14.14
CA ILE A 702 7.18 24.47 -13.56
C ILE A 702 8.34 24.25 -14.51
N TYR A 703 8.38 23.14 -15.23
CA TYR A 703 9.41 22.86 -16.22
C TYR A 703 9.05 23.40 -17.60
N THR A 704 7.92 22.99 -18.18
CA THR A 704 7.58 23.24 -19.59
C THR A 704 7.37 24.71 -19.92
N LYS A 705 6.98 25.53 -18.96
CA LYS A 705 6.74 26.96 -19.15
C LYS A 705 7.83 27.84 -18.58
N TYR A 706 8.44 27.46 -17.45
CA TYR A 706 9.30 28.38 -16.69
C TYR A 706 10.77 27.97 -16.65
N CYS A 707 11.11 26.71 -16.90
CA CYS A 707 12.50 26.24 -16.88
C CYS A 707 13.03 25.84 -18.26
N GLN A 708 12.19 25.27 -19.12
CA GLN A 708 12.61 24.77 -20.43
C GLN A 708 12.96 25.90 -21.40
N LYS A 709 12.22 26.99 -21.35
CA LYS A 709 12.36 28.16 -22.22
C LYS A 709 12.83 29.35 -21.41
N GLU A 710 13.33 30.36 -22.11
CA GLU A 710 13.62 31.64 -21.48
C GLU A 710 12.38 32.24 -20.79
N HIS A 711 12.55 32.69 -19.57
CA HIS A 711 11.52 33.33 -18.76
C HIS A 711 12.02 34.68 -18.28
N TYR A 712 11.57 35.78 -18.91
CA TYR A 712 11.95 37.16 -18.62
C TYR A 712 13.49 37.39 -18.56
N GLY A 713 14.18 36.87 -19.55
CA GLY A 713 15.66 36.98 -19.65
C GLY A 713 16.43 35.91 -18.86
N VAL A 714 15.74 35.10 -18.08
CA VAL A 714 16.34 33.97 -17.32
C VAL A 714 16.38 32.71 -18.18
N ASN A 715 17.58 32.11 -18.29
CA ASN A 715 17.77 30.84 -19.00
C ASN A 715 18.58 29.90 -18.12
N LEU A 716 18.02 28.74 -17.81
CA LEU A 716 18.69 27.73 -16.99
C LEU A 716 19.76 27.00 -17.81
N SER A 717 20.84 26.60 -17.12
CA SER A 717 21.81 25.68 -17.71
C SER A 717 21.20 24.32 -18.01
N GLU A 718 21.76 23.56 -18.95
CA GLU A 718 21.27 22.20 -19.28
C GLU A 718 21.35 21.27 -18.04
N ARG A 719 22.34 21.45 -17.19
CA ARG A 719 22.42 20.75 -15.89
C ARG A 719 21.23 21.07 -15.00
N ASP A 720 20.93 22.36 -14.80
CA ASP A 720 19.85 22.79 -13.92
C ASP A 720 18.47 22.38 -14.49
N LYS A 721 18.29 22.42 -15.81
CA LYS A 721 17.11 21.88 -16.48
C LYS A 721 16.94 20.38 -16.22
N MET A 722 18.01 19.60 -16.43
CA MET A 722 17.98 18.15 -16.20
C MET A 722 17.71 17.82 -14.73
N LEU A 723 18.29 18.58 -13.80
CA LEU A 723 18.06 18.38 -12.37
C LEU A 723 16.59 18.60 -11.99
N VAL A 724 15.94 19.65 -12.52
CA VAL A 724 14.51 19.90 -12.30
C VAL A 724 13.65 18.79 -12.92
N VAL A 725 13.98 18.31 -14.14
CA VAL A 725 13.31 17.19 -14.78
C VAL A 725 13.38 15.94 -13.90
N LEU A 726 14.58 15.57 -13.47
CA LEU A 726 14.78 14.36 -12.66
C LEU A 726 14.13 14.46 -11.28
N TRP A 727 14.13 15.65 -10.67
CA TRP A 727 13.37 15.88 -9.43
C TRP A 727 11.87 15.61 -9.62
N ILE A 728 11.28 16.04 -10.73
CA ILE A 728 9.87 15.75 -11.04
C ILE A 728 9.68 14.24 -11.26
N GLU A 729 10.57 13.61 -12.03
CA GLU A 729 10.46 12.17 -12.34
C GLU A 729 10.71 11.27 -11.12
N THR A 730 11.46 11.73 -10.12
CA THR A 730 11.62 11.07 -8.82
C THR A 730 10.58 11.53 -7.79
N GLY A 731 9.43 12.04 -8.27
CA GLY A 731 8.25 12.32 -7.47
C GLY A 731 8.28 13.61 -6.67
N ALA A 732 9.13 14.55 -7.04
CA ALA A 732 9.20 15.87 -6.43
C ALA A 732 9.35 15.81 -4.90
N ALA A 733 10.17 14.90 -4.38
CA ALA A 733 10.40 14.74 -2.94
C ALA A 733 11.09 15.98 -2.35
N TYR A 734 10.79 16.28 -1.07
CA TYR A 734 11.45 17.34 -0.30
C TYR A 734 12.76 16.86 0.32
N LEU A 735 12.73 15.65 0.90
CA LEU A 735 13.91 15.04 1.53
C LEU A 735 14.65 14.15 0.52
N GLY A 736 15.99 14.13 0.63
CA GLY A 736 16.84 13.15 -0.06
C GLY A 736 17.42 12.10 0.89
N THR A 737 16.89 11.99 2.10
CA THR A 737 17.33 11.05 3.14
C THR A 737 16.20 10.63 4.04
N TYR A 738 16.13 9.36 4.41
CA TYR A 738 15.18 8.86 5.39
C TYR A 738 15.50 9.31 6.83
N ALA A 739 16.73 9.72 7.11
CA ALA A 739 17.11 10.26 8.41
C ALA A 739 16.33 11.55 8.77
N GLY A 740 15.87 12.29 7.77
CA GLY A 740 15.09 13.51 7.95
C GLY A 740 13.63 13.31 8.35
N LEU A 741 13.09 12.10 8.19
CA LEU A 741 11.70 11.81 8.48
C LEU A 741 11.35 12.06 9.95
N GLY A 742 10.22 12.72 10.20
CA GLY A 742 9.67 12.95 11.52
C GLY A 742 10.50 13.90 12.41
N SER A 743 11.54 14.51 11.90
CA SER A 743 12.45 15.38 12.67
C SER A 743 12.25 16.86 12.34
N GLY A 744 12.05 17.71 13.37
CA GLY A 744 11.92 19.16 13.21
C GLY A 744 10.65 19.62 12.48
N MET A 745 9.64 18.78 12.40
CA MET A 745 8.37 19.12 11.76
C MET A 745 7.38 19.63 12.82
N LEU A 746 7.30 20.93 12.96
CA LEU A 746 6.46 21.58 13.96
C LEU A 746 4.97 21.32 13.70
N GLY A 747 4.24 20.97 14.78
CA GLY A 747 2.83 20.64 14.73
C GLY A 747 2.53 19.20 14.29
N GLY A 748 3.55 18.44 13.94
CA GLY A 748 3.37 17.08 13.43
C GLY A 748 2.81 17.06 12.02
N TYR A 749 2.61 15.87 11.45
CA TYR A 749 2.20 15.71 10.06
C TYR A 749 1.28 14.52 9.81
N ALA A 750 1.14 13.61 10.74
CA ALA A 750 0.24 12.49 10.65
C ALA A 750 -0.77 12.47 11.79
N VAL A 751 -1.91 11.87 11.57
CA VAL A 751 -2.99 11.77 12.56
C VAL A 751 -2.51 11.17 13.89
N ASN A 752 -1.51 10.30 13.83
CA ASN A 752 -0.98 9.58 14.99
C ASN A 752 0.19 10.28 15.70
N MET A 753 0.74 11.32 15.11
CA MET A 753 1.93 12.03 15.61
C MET A 753 1.69 13.54 15.64
N LEU A 754 0.53 13.94 16.12
CA LEU A 754 0.21 15.35 16.28
C LEU A 754 0.94 15.92 17.49
N ASP A 755 1.74 16.96 17.25
CA ASP A 755 2.28 17.78 18.30
C ASP A 755 1.54 19.13 18.31
N ARG A 756 0.71 19.33 19.32
CA ARG A 756 -0.03 20.55 19.58
C ARG A 756 0.48 21.30 20.83
N SER A 757 1.69 21.04 21.21
CA SER A 757 2.33 21.72 22.34
C SER A 757 2.40 23.24 22.15
N ASP A 758 2.47 23.70 20.91
CA ASP A 758 2.43 25.12 20.56
C ASP A 758 1.14 25.84 21.01
N LEU A 759 0.02 25.14 21.13
CA LEU A 759 -1.23 25.71 21.65
C LEU A 759 -1.16 26.08 23.15
N GLN A 760 -0.15 25.60 23.86
CA GLN A 760 0.10 25.97 25.25
C GLN A 760 1.02 27.20 25.40
N TRP A 761 1.73 27.60 24.33
CA TRP A 761 2.61 28.77 24.37
C TRP A 761 1.78 30.07 24.53
N GLN A 762 2.26 30.97 25.40
CA GLN A 762 1.57 32.23 25.66
C GLN A 762 1.52 33.10 24.41
N GLU A 763 2.57 33.09 23.60
CA GLU A 763 2.70 33.84 22.36
C GLU A 763 1.66 33.32 21.31
N THR A 764 1.48 32.01 21.22
CA THR A 764 0.46 31.40 20.33
C THR A 764 -0.95 31.81 20.78
N LYS A 765 -1.28 31.74 22.07
CA LYS A 765 -2.59 32.18 22.60
C LYS A 765 -2.86 33.67 22.32
N THR A 766 -1.81 34.48 22.48
CA THR A 766 -1.89 35.91 22.19
C THR A 766 -2.09 36.17 20.69
N MET A 767 -1.37 35.45 19.83
CA MET A 767 -1.53 35.51 18.38
C MET A 767 -2.95 35.05 17.96
N GLN A 768 -3.46 33.97 18.50
CA GLN A 768 -4.81 33.47 18.24
C GLN A 768 -5.88 34.53 18.60
N THR A 769 -5.75 35.17 19.74
CA THR A 769 -6.64 36.25 20.17
C THR A 769 -6.58 37.41 19.20
N ALA A 770 -5.40 37.82 18.79
CA ALA A 770 -5.22 38.92 17.83
C ALA A 770 -5.85 38.62 16.46
N LEU A 771 -5.65 37.38 15.95
CA LEU A 771 -6.25 36.93 14.68
C LEU A 771 -7.79 36.81 14.79
N GLN A 772 -8.32 36.32 15.92
CA GLN A 772 -9.76 36.24 16.15
C GLN A 772 -10.41 37.61 16.15
N GLN A 773 -9.80 38.59 16.79
CA GLN A 773 -10.36 39.94 16.89
C GLN A 773 -10.30 40.74 15.59
N ASN A 774 -9.23 40.57 14.79
CA ASN A 774 -8.97 41.42 13.65
C ASN A 774 -9.23 40.78 12.28
N CYS A 775 -9.22 39.45 12.19
CA CYS A 775 -9.29 38.72 10.91
C CYS A 775 -10.50 37.79 10.79
N ALA A 776 -11.09 37.32 11.89
CA ALA A 776 -12.15 36.31 11.86
C ALA A 776 -13.45 36.78 11.19
N SER A 777 -13.74 38.08 11.12
CA SER A 777 -14.91 38.60 10.43
C SER A 777 -14.94 38.28 8.92
N CYS A 778 -13.75 38.21 8.28
CA CYS A 778 -13.58 37.88 6.86
C CYS A 778 -13.07 36.45 6.63
N HIS A 779 -12.31 35.94 7.55
CA HIS A 779 -11.65 34.63 7.45
C HIS A 779 -12.39 33.55 8.26
N THR A 780 -13.54 33.13 7.74
CA THR A 780 -14.39 32.08 8.33
C THR A 780 -14.55 30.89 7.40
N GLY A 781 -14.90 29.73 7.95
CA GLY A 781 -15.18 28.52 7.19
C GLY A 781 -13.99 28.10 6.30
N GLN A 782 -14.21 28.05 5.00
CA GLN A 782 -13.17 27.65 4.04
C GLN A 782 -12.06 28.68 3.84
N LYS A 783 -12.21 29.89 4.38
CA LYS A 783 -11.19 30.95 4.33
C LYS A 783 -10.50 31.16 5.67
N GLN A 784 -10.69 30.27 6.62
CA GLN A 784 -10.08 30.35 7.94
C GLN A 784 -8.55 30.37 7.82
N LEU A 785 -7.92 31.35 8.50
CA LEU A 785 -6.46 31.43 8.58
C LEU A 785 -5.92 30.43 9.57
N PRO A 786 -4.67 29.93 9.38
CA PRO A 786 -3.96 29.19 10.40
C PRO A 786 -3.65 30.11 11.59
N THR A 787 -3.95 29.66 12.80
CA THR A 787 -3.78 30.43 14.03
C THR A 787 -2.63 29.93 14.91
N SER A 788 -1.95 28.86 14.45
CA SER A 788 -0.78 28.29 15.09
C SER A 788 0.04 27.45 14.09
N VAL A 789 1.25 27.07 14.44
CA VAL A 789 2.04 26.18 13.57
C VAL A 789 1.55 24.72 13.55
N SER A 790 0.71 24.34 14.51
CA SER A 790 0.01 23.05 14.54
C SER A 790 -1.40 23.11 14.01
N ASP A 791 -1.88 24.30 13.66
CA ASP A 791 -3.18 24.47 13.03
C ASP A 791 -3.18 23.82 11.64
N GLU A 792 -4.32 23.35 11.19
CA GLU A 792 -4.38 22.55 9.96
C GLU A 792 -3.40 21.36 10.01
N ILE A 793 -3.72 20.44 10.83
CA ILE A 793 -2.97 19.24 11.15
C ILE A 793 -2.62 18.39 9.92
N ARG A 794 -3.26 18.65 8.81
CA ARG A 794 -3.30 17.77 7.67
C ARG A 794 -2.64 18.47 6.49
N HIS A 795 -1.44 18.05 6.17
CA HIS A 795 -0.69 18.53 5.02
C HIS A 795 -1.09 17.81 3.72
N THR A 796 -1.85 16.72 3.81
CA THR A 796 -2.21 15.88 2.66
C THR A 796 -3.60 16.22 2.14
N TRP A 797 -3.73 16.35 0.81
CA TRP A 797 -4.96 16.75 0.12
C TRP A 797 -6.16 15.81 0.41
N TRP A 798 -5.91 14.52 0.64
CA TRP A 798 -6.97 13.52 0.89
C TRP A 798 -7.62 13.65 2.26
N VAL A 799 -7.11 14.50 3.12
CA VAL A 799 -7.64 14.72 4.46
C VAL A 799 -8.61 15.89 4.53
N TYR A 800 -8.68 16.71 3.49
CA TYR A 800 -9.68 17.76 3.38
C TYR A 800 -11.01 17.17 2.90
N PRO A 801 -12.17 17.63 3.42
CA PRO A 801 -13.48 17.10 3.03
C PRO A 801 -13.75 17.15 1.53
N ASN A 802 -13.24 18.17 0.84
CA ASN A 802 -13.41 18.37 -0.60
C ASN A 802 -12.15 17.92 -1.39
N GLY A 803 -11.27 17.15 -0.75
CA GLY A 803 -10.05 16.66 -1.38
C GLY A 803 -9.15 17.79 -1.90
N PRO A 804 -8.54 17.62 -3.09
CA PRO A 804 -7.63 18.61 -3.67
C PRO A 804 -8.29 19.94 -4.02
N ASN A 805 -9.62 19.98 -4.12
CA ASN A 805 -10.39 21.17 -4.44
C ASN A 805 -10.77 22.00 -3.20
N ASP A 806 -10.36 21.57 -2.02
CA ASP A 806 -10.66 22.29 -0.80
C ASP A 806 -9.93 23.64 -0.78
N SER A 807 -10.71 24.73 -0.74
CA SER A 807 -10.17 26.09 -0.77
C SER A 807 -9.30 26.43 0.45
N ARG A 808 -9.42 25.66 1.55
CA ARG A 808 -8.59 25.83 2.74
C ARG A 808 -7.12 25.54 2.48
N ARG A 809 -6.77 24.81 1.42
CA ARG A 809 -5.37 24.60 1.01
C ARG A 809 -4.64 25.93 0.71
N LYS A 810 -5.38 26.98 0.28
CA LYS A 810 -4.83 28.33 0.07
C LYS A 810 -4.42 29.01 1.37
N TYR A 811 -4.98 28.55 2.47
CA TYR A 811 -4.77 29.06 3.81
C TYR A 811 -3.94 28.12 4.66
N SER A 812 -3.15 27.26 4.00
CA SER A 812 -2.27 26.31 4.68
C SER A 812 -1.20 27.02 5.51
N ARG A 813 -0.98 26.56 6.73
CA ARG A 813 0.11 27.02 7.60
C ARG A 813 1.47 27.03 6.89
N HIS A 814 1.68 26.13 5.95
CA HIS A 814 2.93 26.03 5.19
C HIS A 814 3.16 27.20 4.22
N LEU A 815 2.11 27.96 3.90
CA LEU A 815 2.16 29.15 3.05
C LEU A 815 2.19 30.46 3.84
N PHE A 816 1.80 30.41 5.13
CA PHE A 816 1.58 31.61 5.95
C PHE A 816 2.69 31.91 6.96
N PHE A 817 3.44 30.88 7.40
CA PHE A 817 4.51 31.05 8.38
C PHE A 817 5.89 30.94 7.72
N ASP A 818 6.69 31.98 7.81
CA ASP A 818 8.12 31.96 7.52
C ASP A 818 8.90 31.96 8.84
N LEU A 819 9.51 30.82 9.19
CA LEU A 819 10.24 30.62 10.44
C LEU A 819 11.73 30.98 10.31
N THR A 820 12.19 31.36 9.12
CA THR A 820 13.54 31.93 8.92
C THR A 820 13.51 33.43 9.12
N GLN A 821 12.52 34.10 8.50
CA GLN A 821 12.29 35.54 8.58
C GLN A 821 10.82 35.77 9.00
N PRO A 822 10.50 35.75 10.30
CA PRO A 822 9.12 35.84 10.81
C PRO A 822 8.34 37.05 10.27
N GLU A 823 9.00 38.19 10.12
CA GLU A 823 8.42 39.42 9.57
C GLU A 823 8.05 39.33 8.07
N LYS A 824 8.59 38.31 7.35
CA LYS A 824 8.25 38.02 5.94
C LYS A 824 7.15 36.98 5.82
N SER A 825 6.55 36.55 6.90
CA SER A 825 5.41 35.66 6.89
C SER A 825 4.22 36.25 6.14
N ALA A 826 3.60 35.48 5.25
CA ALA A 826 2.43 35.95 4.51
C ALA A 826 1.25 36.31 5.42
N LEU A 827 1.21 35.75 6.64
CA LEU A 827 0.25 36.11 7.68
C LEU A 827 0.36 37.59 8.11
N LEU A 828 1.56 38.17 8.08
CA LEU A 828 1.85 39.56 8.39
C LEU A 828 1.79 40.43 7.12
N LEU A 829 2.40 39.99 6.01
CA LEU A 829 2.53 40.78 4.81
C LEU A 829 1.20 40.98 4.04
N SER A 830 0.30 39.99 4.12
CA SER A 830 -0.98 40.09 3.37
C SER A 830 -1.88 41.25 3.81
N PRO A 831 -2.05 41.49 5.13
CA PRO A 831 -2.89 42.62 5.59
C PRO A 831 -2.18 43.97 5.63
N LEU A 832 -0.84 44.05 5.59
CA LEU A 832 -0.11 45.32 5.51
C LEU A 832 -0.30 45.99 4.16
N SER A 833 -0.38 47.32 4.19
CA SER A 833 -0.43 48.12 2.96
C SER A 833 0.87 48.04 2.16
N LYS A 834 0.83 48.39 0.88
CA LYS A 834 2.02 48.44 0.03
C LYS A 834 3.04 49.47 0.51
N GLU A 835 2.55 50.59 1.03
CA GLU A 835 3.40 51.67 1.60
C GLU A 835 4.17 51.23 2.83
N GLU A 836 3.63 50.25 3.57
CA GLU A 836 4.30 49.64 4.73
C GLU A 836 5.07 48.37 4.38
N GLY A 837 5.24 48.07 3.09
CA GLY A 837 5.98 46.93 2.59
C GLY A 837 5.21 45.61 2.60
N GLY A 838 3.88 45.67 2.67
CA GLY A 838 2.98 44.54 2.58
C GLY A 838 2.36 44.32 1.22
N TYR A 839 1.37 43.39 1.16
CA TYR A 839 0.70 43.04 -0.09
C TYR A 839 -0.61 43.78 -0.35
N GLY A 840 -1.17 44.40 0.67
CA GLY A 840 -2.44 45.16 0.57
C GLY A 840 -3.65 44.30 0.16
N LEU A 841 -3.73 43.05 0.59
CA LEU A 841 -4.75 42.09 0.17
C LEU A 841 -6.02 42.13 1.01
N CYS A 842 -6.01 42.77 2.18
CA CYS A 842 -7.07 42.73 3.17
C CYS A 842 -7.87 44.05 3.31
N GLY A 843 -7.83 44.93 2.34
CA GLY A 843 -8.46 46.24 2.44
C GLY A 843 -7.65 47.25 3.24
N GLN A 844 -8.20 48.49 3.42
CA GLN A 844 -7.46 49.56 4.07
C GLN A 844 -7.42 49.39 5.59
N ASN A 845 -6.23 49.57 6.19
CA ASN A 845 -5.98 49.73 7.61
C ASN A 845 -6.31 48.48 8.52
N VAL A 846 -6.24 47.27 8.03
CA VAL A 846 -6.46 46.08 8.86
C VAL A 846 -5.29 45.84 9.80
N LEU A 847 -4.06 46.13 9.36
CA LEU A 847 -2.84 45.95 10.13
C LEU A 847 -1.84 47.04 9.75
N LYS A 848 -1.14 47.59 10.74
CA LYS A 848 -0.02 48.52 10.56
C LYS A 848 1.27 47.89 11.12
N LYS A 849 2.37 48.16 10.42
CA LYS A 849 3.67 47.68 10.85
C LYS A 849 4.03 48.24 12.25
N GLY A 850 4.32 47.34 13.20
CA GLY A 850 4.69 47.68 14.55
C GLY A 850 3.54 48.03 15.51
N ASP A 851 2.27 47.97 15.08
CA ASP A 851 1.13 48.08 16.00
C ASP A 851 1.02 46.90 16.95
N GLU A 852 0.15 46.94 17.93
CA GLU A 852 -0.02 45.89 18.93
C GLU A 852 -0.48 44.54 18.34
N THR A 853 -1.32 44.59 17.32
CA THR A 853 -1.80 43.38 16.62
C THR A 853 -0.64 42.74 15.84
N TYR A 854 0.14 43.55 15.12
CA TYR A 854 1.33 43.10 14.38
C TYR A 854 2.34 42.44 15.33
N LYS A 855 2.67 43.10 16.44
CA LYS A 855 3.62 42.56 17.46
C LYS A 855 3.15 41.24 18.06
N LYS A 856 1.87 41.11 18.34
CA LYS A 856 1.27 39.87 18.88
C LYS A 856 1.35 38.69 17.89
N ILE A 857 1.09 38.95 16.59
CA ILE A 857 1.19 37.93 15.56
C ILE A 857 2.68 37.55 15.34
N LEU A 858 3.56 38.55 15.25
CA LEU A 858 4.99 38.36 15.06
C LEU A 858 5.59 37.51 16.20
N ALA A 859 5.29 37.83 17.46
CA ALA A 859 5.80 37.09 18.62
C ALA A 859 5.42 35.59 18.58
N GLY A 860 4.22 35.24 18.11
CA GLY A 860 3.82 33.84 17.92
C GLY A 860 4.69 33.11 16.89
N ILE A 861 5.01 33.80 15.78
CA ILE A 861 5.88 33.25 14.72
C ILE A 861 7.33 33.15 15.19
N GLU A 862 7.84 34.16 15.89
CA GLU A 862 9.19 34.14 16.47
C GLU A 862 9.36 33.02 17.50
N ARG A 863 8.36 32.77 18.33
CA ARG A 863 8.36 31.63 19.27
C ARG A 863 8.47 30.28 18.53
N ALA A 864 7.75 30.14 17.40
CA ALA A 864 7.85 28.95 16.56
C ALA A 864 9.23 28.80 15.89
N LYS A 865 9.85 29.91 15.46
CA LYS A 865 11.23 29.91 14.98
C LYS A 865 12.21 29.41 16.06
N VAL A 866 12.10 29.92 17.28
CA VAL A 866 12.93 29.46 18.41
C VAL A 866 12.75 27.95 18.64
N GLN A 867 11.51 27.44 18.55
CA GLN A 867 11.27 26.02 18.69
C GLN A 867 11.91 25.20 17.56
N LEU A 868 11.83 25.66 16.31
CA LEU A 868 12.48 25.01 15.17
C LEU A 868 14.02 25.00 15.33
N ASP A 869 14.59 26.09 15.86
CA ASP A 869 16.04 26.19 16.14
C ASP A 869 16.48 25.24 17.25
N VAL A 870 15.60 24.86 18.17
CA VAL A 870 15.88 23.86 19.21
C VAL A 870 15.78 22.43 18.66
N VAL A 871 14.69 22.10 17.98
CA VAL A 871 14.45 20.72 17.51
C VAL A 871 15.26 20.35 16.29
N LYS A 872 15.67 21.31 15.50
CA LYS A 872 16.41 21.18 14.23
C LYS A 872 15.68 20.29 13.19
N ARG A 873 15.67 20.72 11.96
CA ARG A 873 15.21 19.92 10.83
C ARG A 873 16.40 19.51 9.96
N PHE A 874 16.28 18.45 9.17
CA PHE A 874 17.40 17.89 8.39
C PHE A 874 18.06 18.91 7.42
N ASP A 875 17.34 19.95 7.02
CA ASP A 875 17.83 21.05 6.18
C ASP A 875 18.52 22.19 6.98
N MET A 876 18.76 21.97 8.27
CA MET A 876 19.42 22.91 9.16
C MET A 876 20.82 22.42 9.58
N PRO A 877 21.74 23.33 9.90
CA PRO A 877 23.00 22.95 10.55
C PRO A 877 22.77 22.20 11.86
N ASP A 878 23.70 21.31 12.19
CA ASP A 878 23.71 20.53 13.44
C ASP A 878 22.49 19.60 13.63
N PHE A 879 21.76 19.28 12.56
CA PHE A 879 20.72 18.27 12.60
C PHE A 879 21.30 16.91 13.02
N LYS A 880 20.53 16.20 13.85
CA LYS A 880 20.84 14.83 14.27
C LYS A 880 19.65 13.92 13.94
N PRO A 881 19.91 12.76 13.31
CA PRO A 881 18.87 11.76 13.12
C PRO A 881 18.24 11.31 14.44
N ARG A 882 16.98 10.88 14.38
CA ARG A 882 16.31 10.35 15.57
C ARG A 882 16.98 9.07 16.10
N PRO A 883 16.90 8.84 17.43
CA PRO A 883 17.48 7.63 18.03
C PRO A 883 17.00 6.32 17.38
N GLU A 884 15.75 6.28 16.92
CA GLU A 884 15.16 5.12 16.28
C GLU A 884 15.83 4.81 14.92
N TYR A 885 16.19 5.85 14.15
CA TYR A 885 16.94 5.67 12.91
C TYR A 885 18.33 5.07 13.19
N ILE A 886 19.05 5.62 14.17
CA ILE A 886 20.37 5.12 14.60
C ILE A 886 20.26 3.66 15.09
N ARG A 887 19.20 3.32 15.84
CA ARG A 887 18.95 1.97 16.32
C ARG A 887 18.81 0.98 15.16
N GLU A 888 18.00 1.28 14.13
CA GLU A 888 17.86 0.41 12.98
C GLU A 888 19.17 0.31 12.17
N MET A 889 19.92 1.38 12.03
CA MET A 889 21.25 1.34 11.41
C MET A 889 22.22 0.41 12.16
N LYS A 890 22.16 0.36 13.48
CA LYS A 890 22.92 -0.59 14.31
C LYS A 890 22.39 -2.02 14.13
N ARG A 891 21.07 -2.21 14.18
CA ARG A 891 20.41 -3.50 14.00
C ARG A 891 20.70 -4.11 12.64
N PHE A 892 20.72 -3.31 11.58
CA PHE A 892 21.03 -3.75 10.22
C PHE A 892 22.53 -3.92 9.94
N GLY A 893 23.39 -3.61 10.92
CA GLY A 893 24.85 -3.76 10.81
C GLY A 893 25.53 -2.64 9.98
N ILE A 894 24.86 -1.51 9.79
CA ILE A 894 25.42 -0.34 9.10
C ILE A 894 26.32 0.46 10.05
N LEU A 895 25.91 0.55 11.31
CA LEU A 895 26.69 1.12 12.41
C LEU A 895 27.11 0.01 13.38
N PRO A 896 28.23 0.17 14.09
CA PRO A 896 28.64 -0.71 15.18
C PRO A 896 27.55 -0.82 16.27
N LYS A 897 27.42 -1.99 16.91
CA LYS A 897 26.42 -2.19 17.97
C LYS A 897 26.61 -1.24 19.16
N ASP A 898 27.85 -0.85 19.46
CA ASP A 898 28.25 0.05 20.54
C ASP A 898 28.33 1.53 20.12
N PHE A 899 27.92 1.88 18.89
CA PHE A 899 27.93 3.26 18.39
C PHE A 899 27.17 4.20 19.34
N ASP A 900 27.81 5.32 19.73
CA ASP A 900 27.19 6.36 20.56
C ASP A 900 26.24 7.22 19.70
N PRO A 901 24.92 7.23 19.98
CA PRO A 901 23.95 8.04 19.23
C PRO A 901 24.18 9.55 19.27
N LYS A 902 25.05 10.03 20.18
CA LYS A 902 25.44 11.45 20.26
C LYS A 902 26.49 11.85 19.23
N THR A 903 27.19 10.87 18.66
CA THR A 903 28.25 11.12 17.66
C THR A 903 27.60 11.64 16.37
N PRO A 904 28.12 12.75 15.79
CA PRO A 904 27.67 13.22 14.50
C PRO A 904 27.86 12.16 13.39
N VAL A 905 26.88 12.02 12.50
CA VAL A 905 26.95 11.07 11.38
C VAL A 905 26.64 11.76 10.06
N ASP A 906 27.24 11.27 8.99
CA ASP A 906 26.80 11.54 7.63
C ASP A 906 25.60 10.65 7.32
N TYR A 907 24.41 11.19 7.50
CA TYR A 907 23.16 10.44 7.32
C TYR A 907 22.83 10.15 5.84
N TYR A 908 23.37 10.90 4.90
CA TYR A 908 23.26 10.55 3.47
C TYR A 908 24.15 9.34 3.15
N ASP A 909 25.36 9.29 3.67
CA ASP A 909 26.26 8.13 3.53
C ASP A 909 25.69 6.90 4.24
N LEU A 910 25.06 7.07 5.42
CA LEU A 910 24.38 5.96 6.11
C LEU A 910 23.25 5.38 5.28
N ASP A 911 22.39 6.20 4.66
CA ASP A 911 21.35 5.72 3.77
C ASP A 911 21.94 4.99 2.56
N GLN A 912 23.00 5.51 1.95
CA GLN A 912 23.70 4.84 0.83
C GLN A 912 24.25 3.48 1.26
N LYS A 913 24.93 3.39 2.41
CA LYS A 913 25.45 2.12 2.96
C LYS A 913 24.33 1.14 3.27
N TYR A 914 23.22 1.64 3.84
CA TYR A 914 22.04 0.81 4.11
C TYR A 914 21.50 0.22 2.81
N TRP A 915 21.21 1.02 1.77
CA TRP A 915 20.71 0.50 0.50
C TRP A 915 21.71 -0.45 -0.15
N GLN A 916 23.00 -0.15 -0.14
CA GLN A 916 24.05 -1.05 -0.66
C GLN A 916 24.13 -2.37 0.09
N SER A 917 23.82 -2.39 1.38
CA SER A 917 23.80 -3.62 2.20
C SER A 917 22.70 -4.60 1.76
N LEU A 918 21.67 -4.09 1.07
CA LEU A 918 20.56 -4.88 0.55
C LEU A 918 20.82 -5.42 -0.87
N TRP A 919 21.90 -4.97 -1.52
CA TRP A 919 22.18 -5.42 -2.87
C TRP A 919 22.63 -6.86 -2.91
N PHE A 920 22.18 -7.56 -3.93
CA PHE A 920 22.65 -8.91 -4.21
C PHE A 920 24.16 -8.90 -4.47
N LYS A 921 24.86 -9.82 -3.83
CA LYS A 921 26.30 -10.08 -4.03
C LYS A 921 26.44 -11.40 -4.74
N THR A 922 27.25 -11.45 -5.79
CA THR A 922 27.57 -12.70 -6.48
C THR A 922 28.30 -13.67 -5.57
N GLU A 923 27.96 -14.97 -5.73
CA GLU A 923 28.61 -16.09 -5.05
C GLU A 923 29.91 -16.49 -5.74
#